data_bf7df7494d665dbee28ab49069a5d68f
#
_entry.id   bf7df7494d665dbee28ab49069a5d68f
#
_cell.length_a   1.000
_cell.length_b   1.000
_cell.length_c   1.000
_cell.angle_alpha   90.00
_cell.angle_beta   90.00
_cell.angle_gamma   90.00
#
_symmetry.space_group_name_H-M   'P 1'
#
loop_
_entity.id
_entity.type
_entity.pdbx_description
1 polymer ?
#
loop_
_entity_poly.entity_id
_entity_poly.type
_entity_poly.pdbx_seq_one_letter_code
_entity_poly.pdbx_strand_id
1 'polypeptide(L)'
;MTRFLHLPRVAIFVIAVVLVIGVRSAESADRSATQAQSILKKYCVGCHNAKDAEGGLVLATHAGLIKGGETGPAVVAGKVEASLLMKLVERRGKPFMPPKGKRGPRPSEIAVLKAWIAGGAKPFPSSDTPPSLTVPRVPTRGQVRQPVNALVVSPDGSWYAVARPGRVDLLSLPPDPAAKPLVSLSGLPGQVSDLVLSADGRRLVAAAGEPGLFGEARIYDIAVDPRKAGPKQAAKLARTIRGHADSLNTVALSADASLLATGSYDRTIVIWETASGKRRVEMSGHNGPVTDVAFDPRNRFLASASGDRTVKLWNLKTGERLDTFNEPTKGQNTVAVSPDGRFVVAGGIDNRIRAWEITRDGREGTNPVRHSRFAHQAPLLDLHFSTDGRHLVSASEDLSIKIWITDGLGQDRHFPGQSDWPATVALTRDGKSLLVGRLDGTTSALSLADRGKAAEKPVPLAGLAIPRPRNKAVAGKLPETAEAEPNNKPDQATAVMVPGVATGVLAGGSDADLFRFTSKKDESWVIQTRARRDKSPADTRIEILHKDGRPVLRLLLRAVRDSSITFRPIDSRSNQARLENWEEMGLNQFVYMSGEVVKNFRMPQGPDSAMQFYTINGQRHCFFDTSAIAHALDSRVYVVEPHRPGSRLPNNGLPIFPLYFANDDDGRRKIGSDSRVTFTAPANGDYLVRVTDVRGFGGDKYKYRLTIREPRPSFKASIGGRDATIPVGSGQRFTVNVDRIDGYTGPVRFSIEGLPEGFSTTTPVIVQAGHLSAQGVINVAAGTKAPAKEAWKKVQVVARAEIHGKPIEQQVGNLGTLKIGKAPKVIVSLLLDKPGGPDGQTDEKKNPVLVIAPGETITAMLRVNRNGYDGDLKFDVDNLPHGIIVDNIGLSGILVRAKETERQIFITAADWVPETERSIHAVSREEGRQASRPLPFAVRIRKPAAAKSK
;
A
#
# COMPACT_ATOMS: atom_id res chain seq x y z
N MET A 1 -86.20 -27.68 42.09
CA MET A 1 -86.70 -27.90 40.71
C MET A 1 -85.81 -27.15 39.77
N THR A 2 -84.85 -27.81 39.16
CA THR A 2 -83.80 -27.20 38.34
C THR A 2 -83.78 -27.99 36.99
N ARG A 3 -84.10 -27.29 35.93
CA ARG A 3 -83.92 -27.89 34.61
C ARG A 3 -82.64 -27.30 33.96
N PHE A 4 -81.63 -28.18 33.74
CA PHE A 4 -80.45 -27.90 32.92
C PHE A 4 -80.80 -27.93 31.43
N LEU A 5 -80.36 -26.87 30.71
CA LEU A 5 -80.41 -26.83 29.25
C LEU A 5 -79.02 -27.28 28.74
N HIS A 6 -78.95 -28.43 28.04
CA HIS A 6 -77.84 -28.96 27.31
C HIS A 6 -77.77 -28.24 25.92
N LEU A 7 -76.77 -27.42 25.67
CA LEU A 7 -76.41 -26.96 24.31
C LEU A 7 -75.26 -27.89 23.81
N PRO A 8 -75.32 -28.36 22.58
CA PRO A 8 -74.39 -29.38 22.09
C PRO A 8 -72.97 -28.81 21.87
N ARG A 9 -71.99 -29.44 22.49
CA ARG A 9 -70.52 -29.18 22.43
C ARG A 9 -69.93 -29.24 20.99
N VAL A 10 -70.68 -29.59 19.94
CA VAL A 10 -70.22 -29.73 18.55
C VAL A 10 -70.11 -28.38 17.85
N ALA A 11 -70.92 -27.37 18.17
CA ALA A 11 -70.96 -26.09 17.51
C ALA A 11 -69.75 -25.21 17.91
N ILE A 12 -69.21 -25.35 19.12
CA ILE A 12 -68.08 -24.55 19.58
C ILE A 12 -66.73 -25.08 18.97
N PHE A 13 -66.66 -26.37 18.67
CA PHE A 13 -65.46 -26.98 18.08
C PHE A 13 -65.28 -26.60 16.59
N VAL A 14 -66.38 -26.46 15.84
CA VAL A 14 -66.37 -26.08 14.43
C VAL A 14 -65.99 -24.62 14.27
N ILE A 15 -66.46 -23.70 15.12
CA ILE A 15 -66.14 -22.28 15.08
C ILE A 15 -64.68 -22.06 15.50
N ALA A 16 -64.20 -22.79 16.50
CA ALA A 16 -62.77 -22.72 16.92
C ALA A 16 -61.80 -23.24 15.85
N VAL A 17 -62.13 -24.35 15.17
CA VAL A 17 -61.33 -24.91 14.09
C VAL A 17 -61.32 -24.00 12.86
N VAL A 18 -62.45 -23.38 12.48
CA VAL A 18 -62.52 -22.42 11.34
C VAL A 18 -61.74 -21.15 11.66
N LEU A 19 -61.75 -20.61 12.89
CA LEU A 19 -60.96 -19.48 13.31
C LEU A 19 -59.43 -19.78 13.34
N VAL A 20 -58.99 -20.95 13.84
CA VAL A 20 -57.61 -21.36 13.89
C VAL A 20 -57.04 -21.63 12.48
N ILE A 21 -57.83 -22.19 11.57
CA ILE A 21 -57.43 -22.39 10.17
C ILE A 21 -57.37 -21.06 9.43
N GLY A 22 -58.26 -20.11 9.69
CA GLY A 22 -58.27 -18.75 9.10
C GLY A 22 -57.11 -17.91 9.53
N VAL A 23 -56.66 -17.93 10.79
CA VAL A 23 -55.48 -17.23 11.32
C VAL A 23 -54.17 -17.81 10.78
N ARG A 24 -54.07 -19.17 10.72
CA ARG A 24 -52.89 -19.82 10.13
C ARG A 24 -52.73 -19.56 8.63
N SER A 25 -53.83 -19.42 7.89
CA SER A 25 -53.80 -19.10 6.43
C SER A 25 -53.39 -17.64 6.20
N ALA A 26 -53.76 -16.72 7.05
CA ALA A 26 -53.43 -15.31 6.93
C ALA A 26 -51.91 -15.07 7.23
N GLU A 27 -51.40 -15.66 8.31
CA GLU A 27 -49.97 -15.56 8.64
C GLU A 27 -49.05 -16.24 7.60
N SER A 28 -49.45 -17.37 7.00
CA SER A 28 -48.67 -18.04 5.96
C SER A 28 -48.64 -17.25 4.65
N ALA A 29 -49.74 -16.54 4.32
CA ALA A 29 -49.86 -15.76 3.12
C ALA A 29 -49.04 -14.44 3.20
N ASP A 30 -48.91 -13.85 4.37
CA ASP A 30 -48.10 -12.63 4.60
C ASP A 30 -46.61 -12.96 4.56
N ARG A 31 -46.19 -14.10 5.10
CA ARG A 31 -44.81 -14.60 4.99
C ARG A 31 -44.42 -14.87 3.55
N SER A 32 -45.29 -15.43 2.71
CA SER A 32 -44.96 -15.73 1.32
C SER A 32 -44.79 -14.46 0.48
N ALA A 33 -45.56 -13.42 0.73
CA ALA A 33 -45.43 -12.12 0.06
C ALA A 33 -44.10 -11.41 0.41
N THR A 34 -43.73 -11.43 1.70
CA THR A 34 -42.46 -10.87 2.16
C THR A 34 -41.23 -11.59 1.57
N GLN A 35 -41.28 -12.93 1.52
CA GLN A 35 -40.22 -13.72 0.91
C GLN A 35 -40.13 -13.49 -0.61
N ALA A 36 -41.25 -13.40 -1.31
CA ALA A 36 -41.27 -13.10 -2.74
C ALA A 36 -40.69 -11.71 -3.03
N GLN A 37 -41.07 -10.71 -2.24
CA GLN A 37 -40.48 -9.35 -2.34
C GLN A 37 -38.98 -9.35 -2.17
N SER A 38 -38.45 -10.08 -1.18
CA SER A 38 -36.98 -10.21 -0.92
C SER A 38 -36.28 -10.84 -2.12
N ILE A 39 -36.84 -11.88 -2.73
CA ILE A 39 -36.24 -12.55 -3.90
C ILE A 39 -36.21 -11.59 -5.10
N LEU A 40 -37.32 -10.89 -5.36
CA LEU A 40 -37.39 -9.90 -6.43
C LEU A 40 -36.41 -8.76 -6.25
N LYS A 41 -36.31 -8.20 -5.04
CA LYS A 41 -35.28 -7.19 -4.70
C LYS A 41 -33.88 -7.68 -4.99
N LYS A 42 -33.56 -8.92 -4.62
CA LYS A 42 -32.23 -9.51 -4.74
C LYS A 42 -31.78 -9.75 -6.17
N TYR A 43 -32.66 -10.15 -7.06
CA TYR A 43 -32.30 -10.65 -8.40
C TYR A 43 -32.84 -9.81 -9.57
N CYS A 44 -33.88 -9.01 -9.36
CA CYS A 44 -34.64 -8.43 -10.45
C CYS A 44 -34.70 -6.89 -10.40
N VAL A 45 -34.89 -6.29 -9.22
CA VAL A 45 -35.12 -4.85 -9.04
C VAL A 45 -33.90 -4.02 -9.47
N GLY A 46 -32.72 -4.59 -9.52
CA GLY A 46 -31.49 -3.90 -9.98
C GLY A 46 -31.61 -3.34 -11.41
N CYS A 47 -32.38 -4.02 -12.31
CA CYS A 47 -32.62 -3.59 -13.68
C CYS A 47 -34.10 -3.16 -13.89
N HIS A 48 -35.02 -3.70 -13.12
CA HIS A 48 -36.45 -3.44 -13.23
C HIS A 48 -36.97 -2.56 -12.07
N ASN A 49 -36.37 -1.41 -11.88
CA ASN A 49 -36.79 -0.37 -10.93
C ASN A 49 -37.47 0.81 -11.64
N ALA A 50 -37.94 1.78 -10.88
CA ALA A 50 -38.68 2.93 -11.47
C ALA A 50 -37.77 3.84 -12.34
N LYS A 51 -36.44 3.80 -12.16
CA LYS A 51 -35.47 4.64 -12.89
C LYS A 51 -35.01 3.98 -14.20
N ASP A 52 -34.65 2.70 -14.15
CA ASP A 52 -34.08 1.98 -15.28
C ASP A 52 -35.11 1.17 -16.07
N ALA A 53 -36.24 0.79 -15.49
CA ALA A 53 -37.45 0.14 -16.04
C ALA A 53 -37.24 -0.64 -17.35
N GLU A 54 -36.19 -1.50 -17.42
CA GLU A 54 -35.85 -2.26 -18.62
C GLU A 54 -37.08 -3.05 -19.14
N GLY A 55 -37.44 -2.85 -20.43
CA GLY A 55 -38.66 -3.40 -21.03
C GLY A 55 -39.94 -2.81 -20.46
N GLY A 56 -39.92 -1.59 -19.95
CA GLY A 56 -41.05 -0.92 -19.32
C GLY A 56 -41.53 -1.54 -18.01
N LEU A 57 -40.76 -2.51 -17.41
CA LEU A 57 -41.20 -3.31 -16.28
C LEU A 57 -40.63 -2.77 -14.96
N VAL A 58 -41.48 -2.50 -13.99
CA VAL A 58 -41.08 -2.10 -12.61
C VAL A 58 -41.48 -3.20 -11.64
N LEU A 59 -40.45 -3.89 -11.07
CA LEU A 59 -40.62 -4.97 -10.09
C LEU A 59 -40.42 -4.52 -8.64
N ALA A 60 -40.09 -3.28 -8.41
CA ALA A 60 -39.90 -2.71 -7.08
C ALA A 60 -41.22 -2.57 -6.30
N THR A 61 -42.35 -2.45 -6.98
CA THR A 61 -43.66 -2.31 -6.38
C THR A 61 -44.60 -3.42 -6.84
N HIS A 62 -45.56 -3.82 -5.98
CA HIS A 62 -46.59 -4.81 -6.35
C HIS A 62 -47.45 -4.31 -7.53
N ALA A 63 -47.82 -3.04 -7.53
CA ALA A 63 -48.61 -2.43 -8.63
C ALA A 63 -47.86 -2.52 -9.97
N GLY A 64 -46.56 -2.20 -10.00
CA GLY A 64 -45.73 -2.30 -11.21
C GLY A 64 -45.59 -3.74 -11.72
N LEU A 65 -45.48 -4.71 -10.81
CA LEU A 65 -45.37 -6.13 -11.11
C LEU A 65 -46.71 -6.67 -11.76
N ILE A 66 -47.86 -6.28 -11.25
CA ILE A 66 -49.16 -6.64 -11.81
C ILE A 66 -49.46 -5.90 -13.13
N LYS A 67 -49.08 -4.61 -13.22
CA LYS A 67 -49.19 -3.84 -14.46
C LYS A 67 -48.37 -4.47 -15.59
N GLY A 68 -47.15 -4.96 -15.26
CA GLY A 68 -46.21 -5.56 -16.20
C GLY A 68 -45.43 -4.52 -17.02
N GLY A 69 -44.75 -4.99 -18.06
CA GLY A 69 -43.98 -4.20 -19.00
C GLY A 69 -44.53 -4.26 -20.43
N GLU A 70 -43.70 -3.96 -21.41
CA GLU A 70 -44.06 -3.95 -22.85
C GLU A 70 -44.64 -5.28 -23.36
N THR A 71 -44.30 -6.40 -22.75
CA THR A 71 -44.74 -7.75 -23.12
C THR A 71 -45.96 -8.23 -22.30
N GLY A 72 -46.58 -7.34 -21.51
CA GLY A 72 -47.75 -7.65 -20.70
C GLY A 72 -47.45 -7.90 -19.21
N PRO A 73 -48.43 -8.42 -18.45
CA PRO A 73 -48.31 -8.64 -17.00
C PRO A 73 -47.19 -9.60 -16.66
N ALA A 74 -46.29 -9.21 -15.74
CA ALA A 74 -45.20 -10.10 -15.30
C ALA A 74 -45.73 -11.25 -14.45
N VAL A 75 -46.80 -11.01 -13.67
CA VAL A 75 -47.44 -11.98 -12.80
C VAL A 75 -48.95 -11.96 -13.02
N VAL A 76 -49.55 -13.14 -13.19
CA VAL A 76 -50.99 -13.34 -13.23
C VAL A 76 -51.40 -14.05 -11.94
N ALA A 77 -52.13 -13.35 -11.07
CA ALA A 77 -52.50 -13.85 -9.76
C ALA A 77 -53.22 -15.20 -9.84
N GLY A 78 -52.81 -16.17 -9.06
CA GLY A 78 -53.33 -17.55 -9.04
C GLY A 78 -52.90 -18.42 -10.23
N LYS A 79 -52.20 -17.89 -11.25
CA LYS A 79 -51.86 -18.62 -12.48
C LYS A 79 -50.36 -18.64 -12.74
N VAL A 80 -49.67 -19.60 -12.11
CA VAL A 80 -48.19 -19.75 -12.19
C VAL A 80 -47.73 -19.90 -13.65
N GLU A 81 -48.35 -20.80 -14.42
CA GLU A 81 -47.96 -21.10 -15.79
C GLU A 81 -48.27 -19.96 -16.79
N ALA A 82 -49.23 -19.09 -16.47
CA ALA A 82 -49.57 -17.91 -17.26
C ALA A 82 -48.62 -16.72 -16.93
N SER A 83 -47.90 -16.73 -15.80
CA SER A 83 -47.03 -15.66 -15.32
C SER A 83 -45.74 -15.61 -16.12
N LEU A 84 -45.48 -14.53 -16.85
CA LEU A 84 -44.31 -14.32 -17.67
C LEU A 84 -43.00 -14.41 -16.82
N LEU A 85 -43.04 -13.85 -15.62
CA LEU A 85 -41.93 -13.91 -14.66
C LEU A 85 -41.42 -15.36 -14.50
N MET A 86 -42.36 -16.31 -14.30
CA MET A 86 -41.98 -17.70 -14.07
C MET A 86 -41.38 -18.36 -15.33
N LYS A 87 -42.00 -18.11 -16.49
CA LYS A 87 -41.48 -18.63 -17.78
C LYS A 87 -40.01 -18.22 -18.03
N LEU A 88 -39.70 -16.94 -17.76
CA LEU A 88 -38.39 -16.37 -18.05
C LEU A 88 -37.34 -16.81 -16.98
N VAL A 89 -37.71 -16.85 -15.72
CA VAL A 89 -36.82 -17.28 -14.62
C VAL A 89 -36.51 -18.76 -14.70
N GLU A 90 -37.48 -19.61 -15.09
CA GLU A 90 -37.27 -21.05 -15.31
C GLU A 90 -36.67 -21.37 -16.70
N ARG A 91 -36.29 -20.35 -17.47
CA ARG A 91 -35.70 -20.49 -18.82
C ARG A 91 -36.60 -21.22 -19.83
N ARG A 92 -37.91 -21.17 -19.65
CA ARG A 92 -38.91 -21.75 -20.56
C ARG A 92 -39.35 -20.78 -21.66
N GLY A 93 -38.82 -19.58 -21.70
CA GLY A 93 -39.07 -18.54 -22.70
C GLY A 93 -37.84 -17.61 -22.86
N LYS A 94 -37.80 -16.83 -23.94
CA LYS A 94 -36.77 -15.83 -24.19
C LYS A 94 -37.35 -14.41 -24.06
N PRO A 95 -36.54 -13.41 -23.60
CA PRO A 95 -35.16 -13.52 -23.11
C PRO A 95 -35.10 -14.24 -21.76
N PHE A 96 -33.99 -14.95 -21.46
CA PHE A 96 -33.77 -15.57 -20.14
C PHE A 96 -33.53 -14.50 -19.08
N MET A 97 -34.20 -14.61 -17.93
CA MET A 97 -33.98 -13.72 -16.80
C MET A 97 -33.54 -14.46 -15.54
N PRO A 98 -32.52 -13.96 -14.82
CA PRO A 98 -31.63 -12.87 -15.22
C PRO A 98 -30.79 -13.24 -16.46
N PRO A 99 -30.19 -12.24 -17.18
CA PRO A 99 -29.40 -12.47 -18.38
C PRO A 99 -28.18 -13.38 -18.15
N LYS A 100 -27.60 -13.96 -19.22
CA LYS A 100 -26.41 -14.82 -19.13
C LYS A 100 -25.28 -14.08 -18.43
N GLY A 101 -24.65 -14.75 -17.43
CA GLY A 101 -23.58 -14.18 -16.59
C GLY A 101 -24.06 -13.54 -15.29
N LYS A 102 -25.35 -13.31 -15.11
CA LYS A 102 -25.92 -12.86 -13.83
C LYS A 102 -26.46 -14.04 -13.02
N ARG A 103 -26.26 -13.96 -11.68
CA ARG A 103 -26.77 -15.00 -10.75
C ARG A 103 -28.29 -14.91 -10.65
N GLY A 104 -29.00 -16.03 -10.82
CA GLY A 104 -30.44 -16.13 -10.70
C GLY A 104 -30.91 -16.77 -9.38
N PRO A 105 -32.28 -16.78 -9.14
CA PRO A 105 -32.87 -17.43 -7.99
C PRO A 105 -32.54 -18.93 -7.94
N ARG A 106 -32.35 -19.47 -6.74
CA ARG A 106 -32.15 -20.89 -6.50
C ARG A 106 -33.46 -21.66 -6.67
N PRO A 107 -33.45 -22.99 -6.90
CA PRO A 107 -34.67 -23.78 -7.00
C PRO A 107 -35.65 -23.59 -5.83
N SER A 108 -35.16 -23.48 -4.59
CA SER A 108 -35.98 -23.20 -3.40
C SER A 108 -36.62 -21.80 -3.44
N GLU A 109 -35.88 -20.78 -3.94
CA GLU A 109 -36.40 -19.42 -4.09
C GLU A 109 -37.46 -19.37 -5.22
N ILE A 110 -37.29 -20.13 -6.31
CA ILE A 110 -38.24 -20.27 -7.38
C ILE A 110 -39.54 -20.93 -6.85
N ALA A 111 -39.44 -21.94 -5.97
CA ALA A 111 -40.58 -22.55 -5.33
C ALA A 111 -41.40 -21.56 -4.47
N VAL A 112 -40.74 -20.65 -3.78
CA VAL A 112 -41.38 -19.56 -3.02
C VAL A 112 -42.13 -18.61 -3.94
N LEU A 113 -41.56 -18.19 -5.09
CA LEU A 113 -42.22 -17.36 -6.07
C LEU A 113 -43.49 -18.06 -6.65
N LYS A 114 -43.38 -19.37 -6.95
CA LYS A 114 -44.52 -20.16 -7.42
C LYS A 114 -45.66 -20.23 -6.38
N ALA A 115 -45.32 -20.53 -5.13
CA ALA A 115 -46.27 -20.61 -4.02
C ALA A 115 -46.98 -19.26 -3.80
N TRP A 116 -46.23 -18.16 -3.86
CA TRP A 116 -46.79 -16.82 -3.71
C TRP A 116 -47.76 -16.47 -4.88
N ILE A 117 -47.39 -16.76 -6.12
CA ILE A 117 -48.25 -16.56 -7.29
C ILE A 117 -49.49 -17.45 -7.20
N ALA A 118 -49.35 -18.73 -6.88
CA ALA A 118 -50.48 -19.67 -6.72
C ALA A 118 -51.44 -19.25 -5.60
N GLY A 119 -50.90 -18.61 -4.51
CA GLY A 119 -51.67 -18.05 -3.42
C GLY A 119 -52.36 -16.71 -3.72
N GLY A 120 -52.38 -16.30 -4.99
CA GLY A 120 -53.08 -15.09 -5.45
C GLY A 120 -52.18 -13.85 -5.54
N ALA A 121 -50.86 -14.02 -5.50
CA ALA A 121 -49.86 -12.94 -5.61
C ALA A 121 -50.23 -11.72 -4.76
N LYS A 122 -50.45 -11.92 -3.46
CA LYS A 122 -50.86 -10.88 -2.52
C LYS A 122 -49.91 -9.68 -2.51
N PRO A 123 -50.41 -8.44 -2.26
CA PRO A 123 -49.55 -7.25 -2.15
C PRO A 123 -48.43 -7.44 -1.13
N PHE A 124 -47.30 -6.79 -1.40
CA PHE A 124 -46.22 -6.71 -0.44
C PHE A 124 -46.64 -5.91 0.78
N PRO A 125 -46.22 -6.33 2.01
CA PRO A 125 -46.54 -5.52 3.19
C PRO A 125 -45.95 -4.11 3.00
N SER A 126 -46.71 -3.08 3.43
CA SER A 126 -46.24 -1.69 3.39
C SER A 126 -44.98 -1.53 4.26
N SER A 127 -43.93 -0.90 3.72
CA SER A 127 -42.59 -0.81 4.32
C SER A 127 -42.50 0.15 5.52
N ASP A 128 -43.60 0.60 6.12
CA ASP A 128 -43.60 1.58 7.20
C ASP A 128 -43.32 0.99 8.59
N THR A 129 -43.30 -0.34 8.71
CA THR A 129 -42.88 -1.00 9.93
C THR A 129 -41.59 -1.78 9.64
N PRO A 130 -40.45 -1.43 10.23
CA PRO A 130 -39.22 -2.23 10.04
C PRO A 130 -39.50 -3.67 10.53
N PRO A 131 -39.05 -4.71 9.77
CA PRO A 131 -39.20 -6.07 10.22
C PRO A 131 -38.49 -6.22 11.58
N SER A 132 -39.20 -6.70 12.58
CA SER A 132 -38.61 -7.03 13.87
C SER A 132 -37.69 -8.24 13.67
N LEU A 133 -36.40 -7.99 13.60
CA LEU A 133 -35.37 -9.05 13.58
C LEU A 133 -35.29 -9.68 14.96
N THR A 134 -35.73 -10.92 15.08
CA THR A 134 -35.42 -11.73 16.27
C THR A 134 -33.99 -12.21 16.14
N VAL A 135 -33.05 -11.45 16.67
CA VAL A 135 -31.64 -11.87 16.71
C VAL A 135 -31.51 -12.99 17.75
N PRO A 136 -31.08 -14.21 17.37
CA PRO A 136 -30.82 -15.25 18.33
C PRO A 136 -29.76 -14.78 19.33
N ARG A 137 -30.04 -14.93 20.64
CA ARG A 137 -29.03 -14.67 21.67
C ARG A 137 -27.96 -15.76 21.59
N VAL A 138 -26.86 -15.44 20.94
CA VAL A 138 -25.66 -16.27 20.95
C VAL A 138 -24.95 -16.01 22.27
N PRO A 139 -24.81 -17.02 23.16
CA PRO A 139 -24.05 -16.80 24.39
C PRO A 139 -22.59 -16.54 24.06
N THR A 140 -22.13 -15.35 24.35
CA THR A 140 -20.72 -14.95 24.16
C THR A 140 -19.86 -15.59 25.25
N ARG A 141 -18.84 -16.36 24.85
CA ARG A 141 -17.80 -16.84 25.76
C ARG A 141 -16.71 -15.75 25.84
N GLY A 142 -16.67 -15.00 26.94
CA GLY A 142 -15.69 -13.92 27.19
C GLY A 142 -16.29 -12.52 27.22
N GLN A 143 -15.47 -11.54 27.54
CA GLN A 143 -15.87 -10.12 27.52
C GLN A 143 -16.10 -9.67 26.06
N VAL A 144 -17.30 -9.16 25.80
CA VAL A 144 -17.62 -8.55 24.48
C VAL A 144 -16.79 -7.28 24.34
N ARG A 145 -15.93 -7.20 23.31
CA ARG A 145 -15.24 -5.97 22.95
C ARG A 145 -16.27 -4.91 22.64
N GLN A 146 -16.03 -3.70 23.14
CA GLN A 146 -16.89 -2.53 22.90
C GLN A 146 -16.08 -1.50 22.12
N PRO A 147 -15.89 -1.67 20.80
CA PRO A 147 -15.05 -0.80 20.01
C PRO A 147 -15.50 0.67 20.14
N VAL A 148 -14.53 1.59 20.03
CA VAL A 148 -14.79 3.00 19.80
C VAL A 148 -14.76 3.21 18.28
N ASN A 149 -15.95 3.48 17.71
CA ASN A 149 -16.09 3.67 16.25
C ASN A 149 -15.87 5.14 15.84
N ALA A 150 -16.32 6.07 16.69
CA ALA A 150 -16.14 7.51 16.49
C ALA A 150 -16.00 8.22 17.83
N LEU A 151 -15.36 9.39 17.81
CA LEU A 151 -15.29 10.27 18.98
C LEU A 151 -15.28 11.74 18.57
N VAL A 152 -15.83 12.58 19.44
CA VAL A 152 -15.80 14.03 19.30
C VAL A 152 -15.47 14.69 20.63
N VAL A 153 -14.78 15.83 20.59
CA VAL A 153 -14.36 16.61 21.77
C VAL A 153 -15.18 17.87 21.87
N SER A 154 -15.59 18.23 23.10
CA SER A 154 -16.28 19.49 23.36
C SER A 154 -15.42 20.70 23.01
N PRO A 155 -16.02 21.82 22.56
CA PRO A 155 -15.26 23.01 22.18
C PRO A 155 -14.42 23.62 23.33
N ASP A 156 -14.82 23.41 24.56
CA ASP A 156 -14.11 23.86 25.76
C ASP A 156 -13.05 22.87 26.26
N GLY A 157 -12.95 21.67 25.62
CA GLY A 157 -12.01 20.66 26.01
C GLY A 157 -12.28 19.97 27.33
N SER A 158 -13.50 20.06 27.88
CA SER A 158 -13.83 19.56 29.19
C SER A 158 -14.46 18.17 29.23
N TRP A 159 -15.03 17.73 28.12
CA TRP A 159 -15.64 16.41 27.92
C TRP A 159 -15.50 15.95 26.48
N TYR A 160 -15.78 14.68 26.27
CA TYR A 160 -15.80 14.07 24.94
C TYR A 160 -16.91 13.03 24.86
N ALA A 161 -17.38 12.74 23.64
CA ALA A 161 -18.33 11.67 23.38
C ALA A 161 -17.70 10.56 22.56
N VAL A 162 -18.06 9.30 22.86
CA VAL A 162 -17.60 8.10 22.15
C VAL A 162 -18.78 7.29 21.65
N ALA A 163 -18.72 6.91 20.36
CA ALA A 163 -19.64 5.98 19.76
C ALA A 163 -19.22 4.54 20.04
N ARG A 164 -20.15 3.76 20.54
CA ARG A 164 -20.01 2.32 20.77
C ARG A 164 -21.21 1.59 20.16
N PRO A 165 -21.16 0.25 20.00
CA PRO A 165 -22.34 -0.49 19.52
C PRO A 165 -23.58 -0.20 20.38
N GLY A 166 -24.63 0.30 19.74
CA GLY A 166 -25.93 0.60 20.35
C GLY A 166 -26.00 1.79 21.32
N ARG A 167 -24.90 2.54 21.53
CA ARG A 167 -24.87 3.67 22.48
C ARG A 167 -23.79 4.70 22.18
N VAL A 168 -23.98 5.88 22.76
CA VAL A 168 -22.98 6.95 22.84
C VAL A 168 -22.75 7.29 24.31
N ASP A 169 -21.48 7.28 24.75
CA ASP A 169 -21.09 7.64 26.12
C ASP A 169 -20.44 9.03 26.13
N LEU A 170 -20.92 9.96 26.97
CA LEU A 170 -20.26 11.23 27.24
C LEU A 170 -19.35 11.06 28.48
N LEU A 171 -18.10 11.48 28.36
CA LEU A 171 -17.04 11.26 29.35
C LEU A 171 -16.29 12.57 29.66
N SER A 172 -15.75 12.69 30.86
CA SER A 172 -14.90 13.84 31.20
C SER A 172 -13.51 13.74 30.60
N LEU A 173 -12.89 14.87 30.26
CA LEU A 173 -11.48 14.97 29.90
C LEU A 173 -10.63 15.35 31.13
N PRO A 174 -9.40 14.82 31.28
CA PRO A 174 -8.73 13.82 30.39
C PRO A 174 -9.35 12.41 30.48
N PRO A 175 -9.10 11.52 29.48
CA PRO A 175 -9.63 10.16 29.51
C PRO A 175 -9.11 9.38 30.74
N ASP A 176 -10.05 8.81 31.49
CA ASP A 176 -9.77 7.87 32.59
C ASP A 176 -10.50 6.55 32.29
N PRO A 177 -9.75 5.42 32.13
CA PRO A 177 -10.37 4.11 31.88
C PRO A 177 -11.33 3.64 32.98
N ALA A 178 -11.18 4.15 34.20
CA ALA A 178 -12.02 3.82 35.36
C ALA A 178 -13.24 4.75 35.49
N ALA A 179 -13.28 5.87 34.75
CA ALA A 179 -14.35 6.85 34.87
C ALA A 179 -15.68 6.30 34.36
N LYS A 180 -16.75 6.52 35.12
CA LYS A 180 -18.12 6.28 34.65
C LYS A 180 -18.55 7.36 33.66
N PRO A 181 -19.31 7.03 32.63
CA PRO A 181 -19.90 8.05 31.76
C PRO A 181 -20.74 9.07 32.53
N LEU A 182 -20.64 10.35 32.16
CA LEU A 182 -21.52 11.41 32.62
C LEU A 182 -22.97 11.07 32.24
N VAL A 183 -23.16 10.59 31.03
CA VAL A 183 -24.42 10.06 30.52
C VAL A 183 -24.14 9.04 29.40
N SER A 184 -24.97 7.99 29.34
CA SER A 184 -24.97 7.01 28.26
C SER A 184 -26.28 7.12 27.48
N LEU A 185 -26.18 7.45 26.20
CA LEU A 185 -27.29 7.53 25.26
C LEU A 185 -27.46 6.17 24.61
N SER A 186 -28.35 5.35 25.11
CA SER A 186 -28.55 3.95 24.70
C SER A 186 -29.74 3.78 23.76
N GLY A 187 -29.88 2.56 23.20
CA GLY A 187 -30.98 2.18 22.32
C GLY A 187 -30.89 2.71 20.90
N LEU A 188 -29.66 3.08 20.45
CA LEU A 188 -29.40 3.33 19.02
C LEU A 188 -29.38 1.97 18.27
N PRO A 189 -29.92 1.91 17.04
CA PRO A 189 -29.94 0.68 16.26
C PRO A 189 -28.52 0.30 15.80
N GLY A 190 -28.19 -0.99 15.84
CA GLY A 190 -26.95 -1.55 15.31
C GLY A 190 -25.67 -0.92 15.88
N GLN A 191 -24.73 -0.63 15.00
CA GLN A 191 -23.53 0.12 15.36
C GLN A 191 -23.78 1.62 15.23
N VAL A 192 -23.23 2.39 16.18
CA VAL A 192 -23.07 3.84 15.99
C VAL A 192 -21.76 4.03 15.25
N SER A 193 -21.84 4.42 13.99
CA SER A 193 -20.71 4.46 13.05
C SER A 193 -19.94 5.78 13.12
N ASP A 194 -20.64 6.89 13.37
CA ASP A 194 -20.03 8.22 13.35
C ASP A 194 -20.74 9.20 14.30
N LEU A 195 -20.00 10.25 14.71
CA LEU A 195 -20.46 11.33 15.58
C LEU A 195 -20.00 12.68 15.03
N VAL A 196 -20.89 13.67 15.09
CA VAL A 196 -20.52 15.06 14.88
C VAL A 196 -21.09 15.96 15.96
N LEU A 197 -20.28 16.91 16.43
CA LEU A 197 -20.69 17.90 17.44
C LEU A 197 -20.70 19.29 16.79
N SER A 198 -21.76 20.08 17.04
CA SER A 198 -21.81 21.46 16.57
C SER A 198 -20.70 22.33 17.19
N ALA A 199 -20.29 23.38 16.50
CA ALA A 199 -19.20 24.27 16.92
C ALA A 199 -19.43 24.95 18.30
N ASP A 200 -20.70 25.10 18.72
CA ASP A 200 -21.10 25.61 20.03
C ASP A 200 -21.19 24.51 21.11
N GLY A 201 -20.98 23.23 20.75
CA GLY A 201 -21.04 22.08 21.65
C GLY A 201 -22.45 21.67 22.09
N ARG A 202 -23.50 22.26 21.52
CA ARG A 202 -24.89 22.08 21.97
C ARG A 202 -25.67 21.01 21.23
N ARG A 203 -25.22 20.59 20.07
CA ARG A 203 -25.87 19.55 19.28
C ARG A 203 -24.90 18.44 18.97
N LEU A 204 -25.25 17.23 19.40
CA LEU A 204 -24.54 16.01 19.06
C LEU A 204 -25.41 15.21 18.10
N VAL A 205 -24.87 14.79 16.98
CA VAL A 205 -25.54 13.89 16.04
C VAL A 205 -24.80 12.56 15.99
N ALA A 206 -25.57 11.47 16.08
CA ALA A 206 -25.05 10.11 15.99
C ALA A 206 -25.61 9.42 14.75
N ALA A 207 -24.72 8.87 13.93
CA ALA A 207 -25.06 8.01 12.80
C ALA A 207 -25.23 6.56 13.28
N ALA A 208 -26.33 5.91 12.92
CA ALA A 208 -26.62 4.53 13.28
C ALA A 208 -27.46 3.86 12.17
N GLY A 209 -27.88 2.64 12.41
CA GLY A 209 -28.77 1.91 11.50
C GLY A 209 -28.59 0.40 11.55
N GLU A 210 -29.48 -0.30 10.89
CA GLU A 210 -29.43 -1.74 10.74
C GLU A 210 -29.02 -2.08 9.31
N PRO A 211 -27.90 -2.78 9.10
CA PRO A 211 -27.41 -3.11 7.78
C PRO A 211 -28.46 -3.81 6.91
N GLY A 212 -28.68 -3.29 5.69
CA GLY A 212 -29.66 -3.80 4.73
C GLY A 212 -31.11 -3.47 5.07
N LEU A 213 -31.40 -2.67 6.09
CA LEU A 213 -32.75 -2.32 6.50
C LEU A 213 -33.02 -0.83 6.49
N PHE A 214 -32.27 -0.04 7.25
CA PHE A 214 -32.43 1.42 7.32
C PHE A 214 -31.22 2.11 7.96
N GLY A 215 -31.06 3.40 7.61
CA GLY A 215 -30.18 4.35 8.28
C GLY A 215 -30.92 5.32 9.16
N GLU A 216 -30.37 5.65 10.32
CA GLU A 216 -30.96 6.53 11.33
C GLU A 216 -29.92 7.50 11.88
N ALA A 217 -30.21 8.80 11.83
CA ALA A 217 -29.44 9.82 12.53
C ALA A 217 -30.24 10.31 13.75
N ARG A 218 -29.61 10.33 14.93
CA ARG A 218 -30.20 10.92 16.15
C ARG A 218 -29.51 12.20 16.51
N ILE A 219 -30.31 13.26 16.70
CA ILE A 219 -29.87 14.58 17.12
C ILE A 219 -30.19 14.74 18.61
N TYR A 220 -29.19 15.06 19.40
CA TYR A 220 -29.31 15.32 20.84
C TYR A 220 -28.95 16.78 21.14
N ASP A 221 -29.75 17.45 21.96
CA ASP A 221 -29.39 18.70 22.56
C ASP A 221 -28.57 18.42 23.82
N ILE A 222 -27.37 19.00 23.89
CA ILE A 222 -26.43 18.82 24.98
C ILE A 222 -26.45 20.03 25.90
N ALA A 223 -26.44 19.82 27.19
CA ALA A 223 -26.32 20.86 28.20
C ALA A 223 -25.02 21.67 28.02
N VAL A 224 -25.03 22.94 28.43
CA VAL A 224 -23.83 23.81 28.35
C VAL A 224 -22.63 23.19 29.05
N ASP A 225 -22.84 22.58 30.20
CA ASP A 225 -21.83 21.78 30.90
C ASP A 225 -22.49 20.47 31.39
N PRO A 226 -22.38 19.36 30.63
CA PRO A 226 -22.98 18.09 31.01
C PRO A 226 -22.41 17.50 32.32
N ARG A 227 -21.24 17.96 32.81
CA ARG A 227 -20.64 17.53 34.07
C ARG A 227 -21.40 18.07 35.29
N LYS A 228 -22.05 19.23 35.13
CA LYS A 228 -22.86 19.89 36.17
C LYS A 228 -24.34 19.53 36.08
N ALA A 229 -24.77 19.01 34.95
CA ALA A 229 -26.15 18.63 34.73
C ALA A 229 -26.39 17.20 35.24
N GLY A 230 -27.59 16.95 35.80
CA GLY A 230 -27.96 15.55 36.09
C GLY A 230 -28.08 14.71 34.79
N PRO A 231 -27.94 13.37 34.86
CA PRO A 231 -27.91 12.53 33.67
C PRO A 231 -29.09 12.70 32.69
N LYS A 232 -30.29 13.05 33.21
CA LYS A 232 -31.48 13.30 32.37
C LYS A 232 -31.46 14.68 31.67
N GLN A 233 -30.67 15.61 32.18
CA GLN A 233 -30.55 16.98 31.67
C GLN A 233 -29.27 17.20 30.85
N ALA A 234 -28.30 16.33 31.02
CA ALA A 234 -27.00 16.42 30.34
C ALA A 234 -27.14 16.29 28.80
N ALA A 235 -28.04 15.42 28.34
CA ALA A 235 -28.34 15.26 26.92
C ALA A 235 -29.80 14.82 26.73
N LYS A 236 -30.48 15.42 25.74
CA LYS A 236 -31.89 15.15 25.41
C LYS A 236 -32.03 14.83 23.93
N LEU A 237 -32.71 13.76 23.61
CA LEU A 237 -33.05 13.44 22.22
C LEU A 237 -33.99 14.51 21.66
N ALA A 238 -33.50 15.29 20.69
CA ALA A 238 -34.28 16.34 20.04
C ALA A 238 -35.02 15.79 18.83
N ARG A 239 -34.37 14.88 18.07
CA ARG A 239 -34.93 14.35 16.81
C ARG A 239 -34.30 13.04 16.39
N THR A 240 -35.11 12.23 15.69
CA THR A 240 -34.67 11.04 14.95
C THR A 240 -35.00 11.29 13.48
N ILE A 241 -34.01 11.10 12.61
CA ILE A 241 -34.13 11.25 11.15
C ILE A 241 -33.89 9.89 10.50
N ARG A 242 -34.80 9.48 9.62
CA ARG A 242 -34.74 8.27 8.78
C ARG A 242 -34.99 8.63 7.34
N GLY A 243 -34.43 7.87 6.39
CA GLY A 243 -34.61 8.11 4.97
C GLY A 243 -33.59 7.44 4.07
N HIS A 244 -32.69 6.68 4.66
CA HIS A 244 -31.76 5.80 3.94
C HIS A 244 -32.23 4.35 3.98
N ALA A 245 -31.97 3.61 2.89
CA ALA A 245 -32.36 2.21 2.75
C ALA A 245 -31.36 1.21 3.36
N ASP A 246 -30.22 1.70 3.88
CA ASP A 246 -29.18 0.94 4.56
C ASP A 246 -28.57 1.77 5.68
N SER A 247 -27.73 1.16 6.54
CA SER A 247 -27.11 1.84 7.68
C SER A 247 -26.30 3.07 7.26
N LEU A 248 -26.27 4.08 8.14
CA LEU A 248 -25.40 5.23 7.95
C LEU A 248 -23.96 4.87 8.28
N ASN A 249 -23.04 5.40 7.49
CA ASN A 249 -21.60 5.34 7.78
C ASN A 249 -21.11 6.64 8.41
N THR A 250 -21.67 7.78 7.99
CA THR A 250 -21.11 9.10 8.34
C THR A 250 -22.18 10.16 8.47
N VAL A 251 -21.90 11.17 9.29
CA VAL A 251 -22.69 12.38 9.47
C VAL A 251 -21.79 13.62 9.55
N ALA A 252 -22.20 14.71 8.95
CA ALA A 252 -21.52 15.99 9.06
C ALA A 252 -22.53 17.12 9.27
N LEU A 253 -22.12 18.15 10.04
CA LEU A 253 -22.88 19.38 10.20
C LEU A 253 -22.22 20.52 9.43
N SER A 254 -23.04 21.38 8.82
CA SER A 254 -22.56 22.66 8.30
C SER A 254 -22.00 23.53 9.42
N ALA A 255 -21.13 24.50 9.09
CA ALA A 255 -20.47 25.35 10.10
C ALA A 255 -21.43 26.07 11.05
N ASP A 256 -22.60 26.44 10.55
CA ASP A 256 -23.70 27.07 11.31
C ASP A 256 -24.68 26.06 11.94
N ALA A 257 -24.39 24.76 11.77
CA ALA A 257 -25.22 23.63 12.18
C ALA A 257 -26.68 23.67 11.64
N SER A 258 -26.95 24.45 10.61
CA SER A 258 -28.28 24.52 9.98
C SER A 258 -28.60 23.32 9.09
N LEU A 259 -27.54 22.70 8.50
CA LEU A 259 -27.65 21.55 7.62
C LEU A 259 -26.94 20.34 8.23
N LEU A 260 -27.54 19.18 8.07
CA LEU A 260 -26.97 17.87 8.37
C LEU A 260 -26.82 17.09 7.08
N ALA A 261 -25.63 16.55 6.79
CA ALA A 261 -25.38 15.58 5.76
C ALA A 261 -25.32 14.18 6.37
N THR A 262 -25.92 13.20 5.69
CA THR A 262 -25.84 11.77 6.05
C THR A 262 -25.36 10.98 4.85
N GLY A 263 -24.36 10.12 5.02
CA GLY A 263 -23.84 9.20 4.01
C GLY A 263 -24.07 7.75 4.41
N SER A 264 -24.48 6.91 3.46
CA SER A 264 -24.97 5.55 3.75
C SER A 264 -24.33 4.47 2.88
N TYR A 265 -24.43 3.23 3.34
CA TYR A 265 -24.18 2.00 2.56
C TYR A 265 -25.06 1.90 1.32
N ASP A 266 -26.23 2.54 1.29
CA ASP A 266 -27.13 2.59 0.13
C ASP A 266 -26.59 3.43 -1.04
N ARG A 267 -25.38 4.00 -0.91
CA ARG A 267 -24.63 4.77 -1.92
C ARG A 267 -25.17 6.19 -2.14
N THR A 268 -26.07 6.65 -1.29
CA THR A 268 -26.63 7.99 -1.37
C THR A 268 -26.15 8.89 -0.23
N ILE A 269 -26.25 10.20 -0.47
CA ILE A 269 -26.03 11.24 0.54
C ILE A 269 -27.33 12.04 0.59
N VAL A 270 -27.80 12.35 1.79
CA VAL A 270 -28.98 13.20 1.97
C VAL A 270 -28.64 14.41 2.84
N ILE A 271 -29.07 15.59 2.40
CA ILE A 271 -28.96 16.82 3.18
C ILE A 271 -30.31 17.09 3.84
N TRP A 272 -30.25 17.35 5.13
CA TRP A 272 -31.42 17.64 5.99
C TRP A 272 -31.29 19.02 6.60
N GLU A 273 -32.43 19.67 6.81
CA GLU A 273 -32.52 20.84 7.70
C GLU A 273 -32.45 20.33 9.15
N THR A 274 -31.41 20.67 9.88
CA THR A 274 -31.18 20.15 11.24
C THR A 274 -32.33 20.46 12.19
N ALA A 275 -32.91 21.65 12.11
CA ALA A 275 -33.97 22.11 13.01
C ALA A 275 -35.32 21.43 12.74
N SER A 276 -35.71 21.25 11.48
CA SER A 276 -36.98 20.66 11.08
C SER A 276 -36.93 19.14 10.87
N GLY A 277 -35.71 18.60 10.55
CA GLY A 277 -35.52 17.22 10.07
C GLY A 277 -36.05 17.00 8.64
N LYS A 278 -36.41 18.09 7.94
CA LYS A 278 -36.90 18.02 6.57
C LYS A 278 -35.77 17.69 5.61
N ARG A 279 -36.03 16.75 4.72
CA ARG A 279 -35.13 16.42 3.62
C ARG A 279 -35.07 17.59 2.64
N ARG A 280 -33.87 18.08 2.33
CA ARG A 280 -33.62 19.15 1.41
C ARG A 280 -33.26 18.67 0.02
N VAL A 281 -32.25 17.79 -0.08
CA VAL A 281 -31.77 17.24 -1.34
C VAL A 281 -31.13 15.86 -1.12
N GLU A 282 -31.25 14.98 -2.12
CA GLU A 282 -30.53 13.72 -2.19
C GLU A 282 -29.50 13.80 -3.30
N MET A 283 -28.31 13.30 -3.02
CA MET A 283 -27.19 13.21 -3.94
C MET A 283 -26.95 11.74 -4.24
N SER A 284 -27.10 11.34 -5.48
CA SER A 284 -26.86 9.98 -5.98
C SER A 284 -25.84 10.01 -7.11
N GLY A 285 -25.03 8.95 -7.21
CA GLY A 285 -23.98 8.86 -8.24
C GLY A 285 -22.69 8.20 -7.78
N HIS A 286 -22.59 7.78 -6.51
CA HIS A 286 -21.60 6.80 -6.08
C HIS A 286 -22.02 5.39 -6.45
N ASN A 287 -21.06 4.55 -6.90
CA ASN A 287 -21.28 3.14 -7.23
C ASN A 287 -20.97 2.19 -6.05
N GLY A 288 -20.42 2.71 -4.96
CA GLY A 288 -20.12 2.01 -3.71
C GLY A 288 -20.66 2.76 -2.50
N PRO A 289 -20.54 2.18 -1.29
CA PRO A 289 -20.93 2.83 -0.05
C PRO A 289 -20.29 4.19 0.09
N VAL A 290 -21.04 5.19 0.56
CA VAL A 290 -20.47 6.46 1.01
C VAL A 290 -19.88 6.23 2.39
N THR A 291 -18.58 6.41 2.53
CA THR A 291 -17.83 6.11 3.75
C THR A 291 -17.68 7.33 4.64
N ASP A 292 -17.53 8.52 4.02
CA ASP A 292 -17.34 9.77 4.77
C ASP A 292 -17.83 10.99 3.96
N VAL A 293 -18.24 12.05 4.67
CA VAL A 293 -18.68 13.32 4.08
C VAL A 293 -18.17 14.52 4.88
N ALA A 294 -17.81 15.59 4.19
CA ALA A 294 -17.33 16.83 4.81
C ALA A 294 -17.90 18.07 4.12
N PHE A 295 -18.45 19.01 4.90
CA PHE A 295 -18.86 20.31 4.38
C PHE A 295 -17.66 21.23 4.11
N ASP A 296 -17.73 21.99 3.03
CA ASP A 296 -16.93 23.19 2.89
C ASP A 296 -17.28 24.21 4.00
N PRO A 297 -16.30 24.81 4.69
CA PRO A 297 -16.56 25.77 5.78
C PRO A 297 -17.44 26.97 5.38
N ARG A 298 -17.49 27.29 4.10
CA ARG A 298 -18.33 28.38 3.54
C ARG A 298 -19.61 27.87 2.90
N ASN A 299 -19.96 26.59 3.09
CA ASN A 299 -21.14 25.95 2.49
C ASN A 299 -21.22 26.08 0.95
N ARG A 300 -20.09 26.08 0.24
CA ARG A 300 -20.05 26.09 -1.23
C ARG A 300 -20.36 24.73 -1.83
N PHE A 301 -19.83 23.66 -1.21
CA PHE A 301 -19.97 22.27 -1.66
C PHE A 301 -19.93 21.31 -0.46
N LEU A 302 -20.28 20.06 -0.73
CA LEU A 302 -20.00 18.91 0.12
C LEU A 302 -18.96 18.03 -0.59
N ALA A 303 -17.98 17.52 0.13
CA ALA A 303 -17.08 16.47 -0.33
C ALA A 303 -17.53 15.12 0.22
N SER A 304 -17.35 14.04 -0.56
CA SER A 304 -17.66 12.67 -0.14
C SER A 304 -16.60 11.70 -0.55
N ALA A 305 -16.28 10.75 0.33
CA ALA A 305 -15.44 9.57 0.05
C ALA A 305 -16.32 8.34 -0.14
N SER A 306 -15.87 7.38 -0.96
CA SER A 306 -16.63 6.17 -1.22
C SER A 306 -15.74 4.94 -1.45
N GLY A 307 -16.31 3.78 -1.11
CA GLY A 307 -15.78 2.47 -1.48
C GLY A 307 -15.68 2.22 -2.99
N ASP A 308 -16.28 3.08 -3.83
CA ASP A 308 -16.19 3.02 -5.29
C ASP A 308 -14.86 3.56 -5.86
N ARG A 309 -13.92 3.93 -5.01
CA ARG A 309 -12.60 4.46 -5.35
C ARG A 309 -12.63 5.90 -5.86
N THR A 310 -13.67 6.65 -5.53
CA THR A 310 -13.77 8.07 -5.92
C THR A 310 -13.99 8.96 -4.71
N VAL A 311 -13.56 10.21 -4.86
CA VAL A 311 -14.01 11.33 -4.02
C VAL A 311 -14.80 12.26 -4.93
N LYS A 312 -15.94 12.78 -4.45
CA LYS A 312 -16.81 13.63 -5.25
C LYS A 312 -17.13 14.95 -4.55
N LEU A 313 -17.33 15.98 -5.35
CA LEU A 313 -17.86 17.26 -4.91
C LEU A 313 -19.30 17.44 -5.37
N TRP A 314 -20.13 18.00 -4.49
CA TRP A 314 -21.56 18.14 -4.71
C TRP A 314 -22.04 19.56 -4.45
N ASN A 315 -22.94 20.03 -5.28
CA ASN A 315 -23.67 21.28 -5.09
C ASN A 315 -24.74 21.11 -3.97
N LEU A 316 -24.61 21.86 -2.90
CA LEU A 316 -25.54 21.76 -1.75
C LEU A 316 -26.99 22.20 -2.04
N LYS A 317 -27.20 22.98 -3.09
CA LYS A 317 -28.54 23.47 -3.46
C LYS A 317 -29.26 22.52 -4.40
N THR A 318 -28.57 22.02 -5.43
CA THR A 318 -29.17 21.20 -6.49
C THR A 318 -28.96 19.71 -6.28
N GLY A 319 -27.96 19.30 -5.48
CA GLY A 319 -27.54 17.90 -5.34
C GLY A 319 -26.73 17.37 -6.52
N GLU A 320 -26.44 18.21 -7.51
CA GLU A 320 -25.67 17.82 -8.67
C GLU A 320 -24.18 17.64 -8.32
N ARG A 321 -23.54 16.70 -9.01
CA ARG A 321 -22.12 16.49 -8.91
C ARG A 321 -21.38 17.65 -9.59
N LEU A 322 -20.45 18.26 -8.87
CA LEU A 322 -19.55 19.30 -9.37
C LEU A 322 -18.28 18.72 -9.98
N ASP A 323 -17.67 17.72 -9.29
CA ASP A 323 -16.44 17.05 -9.76
C ASP A 323 -16.35 15.61 -9.25
N THR A 324 -15.48 14.81 -9.89
CA THR A 324 -15.13 13.44 -9.47
C THR A 324 -13.62 13.24 -9.55
N PHE A 325 -13.01 12.95 -8.42
CA PHE A 325 -11.58 12.63 -8.31
C PHE A 325 -11.39 11.12 -8.44
N ASN A 326 -10.78 10.70 -9.54
CA ASN A 326 -10.61 9.30 -9.95
C ASN A 326 -9.20 8.75 -9.72
N GLU A 327 -8.29 9.56 -9.14
CA GLU A 327 -6.92 9.16 -8.86
C GLU A 327 -6.78 8.11 -7.74
N PRO A 328 -7.71 7.98 -6.80
CA PRO A 328 -7.63 6.87 -5.85
C PRO A 328 -7.75 5.52 -6.56
N THR A 329 -6.86 4.58 -6.20
CA THR A 329 -6.81 3.25 -6.82
C THR A 329 -7.67 2.22 -6.10
N LYS A 330 -8.02 2.51 -4.82
CA LYS A 330 -8.90 1.70 -3.97
C LYS A 330 -9.92 2.56 -3.23
N GLY A 331 -10.84 1.90 -2.52
CA GLY A 331 -11.86 2.57 -1.71
C GLY A 331 -11.26 3.62 -0.78
N GLN A 332 -11.92 4.77 -0.69
CA GLN A 332 -11.55 5.83 0.24
C GLN A 332 -12.41 5.71 1.50
N ASN A 333 -11.79 5.81 2.67
CA ASN A 333 -12.44 5.66 3.96
C ASN A 333 -12.86 6.99 4.56
N THR A 334 -12.08 8.04 4.34
CA THR A 334 -12.24 9.32 5.02
C THR A 334 -11.94 10.49 4.08
N VAL A 335 -12.62 11.61 4.28
CA VAL A 335 -12.45 12.87 3.56
C VAL A 335 -12.54 14.06 4.51
N ALA A 336 -11.69 15.04 4.35
CA ALA A 336 -11.73 16.28 5.12
C ALA A 336 -11.57 17.49 4.19
N VAL A 337 -12.18 18.60 4.56
CA VAL A 337 -12.03 19.91 3.91
C VAL A 337 -11.21 20.81 4.82
N SER A 338 -10.20 21.50 4.26
CA SER A 338 -9.37 22.41 5.06
C SER A 338 -10.19 23.58 5.60
N PRO A 339 -9.86 24.12 6.80
CA PRO A 339 -10.63 25.22 7.43
C PRO A 339 -10.73 26.49 6.57
N ASP A 340 -9.79 26.70 5.65
CA ASP A 340 -9.85 27.78 4.67
C ASP A 340 -10.64 27.43 3.39
N GLY A 341 -11.11 26.19 3.28
CA GLY A 341 -11.85 25.69 2.13
C GLY A 341 -11.03 25.57 0.85
N ARG A 342 -9.70 25.59 0.94
CA ARG A 342 -8.80 25.53 -0.21
C ARG A 342 -8.53 24.10 -0.66
N PHE A 343 -8.44 23.17 0.28
CA PHE A 343 -8.11 21.78 -0.01
C PHE A 343 -9.22 20.81 0.40
N VAL A 344 -9.45 19.82 -0.43
CA VAL A 344 -10.10 18.57 -0.06
C VAL A 344 -9.02 17.50 0.05
N VAL A 345 -9.01 16.78 1.15
CA VAL A 345 -8.03 15.74 1.42
C VAL A 345 -8.77 14.44 1.70
N ALA A 346 -8.32 13.33 1.13
CA ALA A 346 -8.89 12.01 1.39
C ALA A 346 -7.83 10.93 1.54
N GLY A 347 -8.22 9.86 2.22
CA GLY A 347 -7.40 8.69 2.42
C GLY A 347 -8.23 7.41 2.57
N GLY A 348 -7.59 6.26 2.34
CA GLY A 348 -8.32 4.99 2.41
C GLY A 348 -7.44 3.76 2.24
N ILE A 349 -8.01 2.76 1.58
CA ILE A 349 -7.43 1.41 1.43
C ILE A 349 -6.16 1.41 0.56
N ASP A 350 -5.89 2.45 -0.20
CA ASP A 350 -4.66 2.60 -0.98
C ASP A 350 -3.50 3.23 -0.19
N ASN A 351 -3.67 3.44 1.12
CA ASN A 351 -2.65 3.89 2.08
C ASN A 351 -2.07 5.29 1.77
N ARG A 352 -2.73 6.04 0.90
CA ARG A 352 -2.30 7.36 0.45
C ARG A 352 -3.17 8.46 1.02
N ILE A 353 -2.57 9.59 1.28
CA ILE A 353 -3.27 10.86 1.44
C ILE A 353 -3.15 11.61 0.12
N ARG A 354 -4.28 12.03 -0.43
CA ARG A 354 -4.34 12.92 -1.59
C ARG A 354 -4.98 14.24 -1.22
N ALA A 355 -4.42 15.31 -1.71
CA ALA A 355 -4.95 16.66 -1.52
C ALA A 355 -5.23 17.30 -2.88
N TRP A 356 -6.46 17.69 -3.10
CA TRP A 356 -6.91 18.45 -4.28
C TRP A 356 -7.10 19.90 -3.89
N GLU A 357 -6.56 20.82 -4.69
CA GLU A 357 -6.80 22.25 -4.54
C GLU A 357 -8.11 22.62 -5.23
N ILE A 358 -9.07 23.11 -4.45
CA ILE A 358 -10.40 23.38 -4.93
C ILE A 358 -10.48 24.81 -5.46
N THR A 359 -10.80 24.94 -6.73
CA THR A 359 -11.06 26.24 -7.36
C THR A 359 -12.33 26.90 -6.82
N ARG A 360 -12.50 28.19 -7.10
CA ARG A 360 -13.65 28.94 -6.60
C ARG A 360 -14.99 28.31 -6.96
N ASP A 361 -15.10 27.76 -8.15
CA ASP A 361 -16.34 27.20 -8.69
C ASP A 361 -16.42 25.66 -8.50
N GLY A 362 -15.33 25.01 -8.14
CA GLY A 362 -15.25 23.56 -7.89
C GLY A 362 -15.61 22.67 -9.08
N ARG A 363 -15.54 23.21 -10.33
CA ARG A 363 -16.00 22.51 -11.54
C ARG A 363 -15.08 21.36 -11.94
N GLU A 364 -15.67 20.38 -12.62
CA GLU A 364 -14.97 19.20 -13.13
C GLU A 364 -13.74 19.56 -13.97
N GLY A 365 -12.60 18.94 -13.64
CA GLY A 365 -11.33 19.13 -14.31
C GLY A 365 -10.58 20.40 -13.94
N THR A 366 -11.09 21.22 -13.02
CA THR A 366 -10.41 22.46 -12.58
C THR A 366 -9.73 22.34 -11.23
N ASN A 367 -9.89 21.20 -10.54
CA ASN A 367 -9.40 20.95 -9.18
C ASN A 367 -8.19 20.00 -9.21
N PRO A 368 -6.96 20.49 -9.35
CA PRO A 368 -5.79 19.63 -9.53
C PRO A 368 -5.39 18.91 -8.24
N VAL A 369 -4.90 17.69 -8.35
CA VAL A 369 -4.14 17.04 -7.29
C VAL A 369 -2.87 17.85 -7.05
N ARG A 370 -2.70 18.38 -5.85
CA ARG A 370 -1.48 19.05 -5.42
C ARG A 370 -0.50 18.11 -4.75
N HIS A 371 -1.02 17.19 -3.93
CA HIS A 371 -0.18 16.24 -3.21
C HIS A 371 -0.80 14.86 -3.27
N SER A 372 0.04 13.84 -3.44
CA SER A 372 -0.28 12.43 -3.28
C SER A 372 0.85 11.77 -2.53
N ARG A 373 0.62 11.40 -1.27
CA ARG A 373 1.63 10.82 -0.38
C ARG A 373 1.25 9.41 0.03
N PHE A 374 2.18 8.48 -0.10
CA PHE A 374 2.10 7.21 0.62
C PHE A 374 2.26 7.52 2.11
N ALA A 375 1.17 7.43 2.84
CA ALA A 375 1.11 7.95 4.20
C ALA A 375 1.39 6.86 5.25
N HIS A 376 0.81 5.67 5.07
CA HIS A 376 0.83 4.60 6.04
C HIS A 376 1.14 3.25 5.40
N GLN A 377 1.49 2.25 6.22
CA GLN A 377 1.78 0.88 5.77
C GLN A 377 0.52 0.02 5.60
N ALA A 378 -0.64 0.51 6.07
CA ALA A 378 -1.95 -0.12 5.99
C ALA A 378 -3.03 0.94 5.71
N PRO A 379 -4.30 0.57 5.47
CA PRO A 379 -5.38 1.50 5.20
C PRO A 379 -5.50 2.63 6.22
N LEU A 380 -5.76 3.84 5.73
CA LEU A 380 -6.15 4.95 6.59
C LEU A 380 -7.58 4.74 7.08
N LEU A 381 -7.80 5.00 8.35
CA LEU A 381 -9.11 4.89 9.00
C LEU A 381 -9.77 6.24 9.20
N ASP A 382 -8.97 7.27 9.54
CA ASP A 382 -9.49 8.58 9.89
C ASP A 382 -8.52 9.71 9.52
N LEU A 383 -9.06 10.90 9.18
CA LEU A 383 -8.34 12.10 8.76
C LEU A 383 -9.02 13.37 9.32
N HIS A 384 -8.25 14.22 10.03
CA HIS A 384 -8.75 15.49 10.55
C HIS A 384 -7.75 16.63 10.39
N PHE A 385 -8.23 17.80 9.97
CA PHE A 385 -7.43 19.02 10.06
C PHE A 385 -7.40 19.57 11.49
N SER A 386 -6.29 20.19 11.87
CA SER A 386 -6.27 21.10 13.02
C SER A 386 -7.15 22.33 12.75
N THR A 387 -7.68 22.94 13.80
CA THR A 387 -8.54 24.13 13.71
C THR A 387 -7.88 25.32 13.00
N ASP A 388 -6.56 25.43 13.10
CA ASP A 388 -5.77 26.45 12.39
C ASP A 388 -5.41 26.07 10.95
N GLY A 389 -5.77 24.86 10.50
CA GLY A 389 -5.50 24.34 9.17
C GLY A 389 -4.04 24.03 8.85
N ARG A 390 -3.13 24.20 9.83
CA ARG A 390 -1.68 24.00 9.61
C ARG A 390 -1.26 22.54 9.63
N HIS A 391 -2.03 21.69 10.31
CA HIS A 391 -1.74 20.27 10.46
C HIS A 391 -2.91 19.42 10.00
N LEU A 392 -2.59 18.25 9.48
CA LEU A 392 -3.52 17.17 9.20
C LEU A 392 -3.11 15.98 10.05
N VAL A 393 -4.06 15.33 10.69
CA VAL A 393 -3.84 14.10 11.46
C VAL A 393 -4.39 12.93 10.68
N SER A 394 -3.66 11.83 10.63
CA SER A 394 -4.13 10.57 10.05
C SER A 394 -3.95 9.41 11.03
N ALA A 395 -4.93 8.51 11.06
CA ALA A 395 -4.91 7.25 11.80
C ALA A 395 -5.00 6.08 10.83
N SER A 396 -4.35 4.94 11.16
CA SER A 396 -4.24 3.81 10.25
C SER A 396 -4.26 2.46 10.97
N GLU A 397 -4.68 1.44 10.22
CA GLU A 397 -4.59 0.02 10.62
C GLU A 397 -3.15 -0.46 10.89
N ASP A 398 -2.13 0.31 10.48
CA ASP A 398 -0.71 0.02 10.79
C ASP A 398 -0.34 0.28 12.25
N LEU A 399 -1.34 0.52 13.11
CA LEU A 399 -1.18 0.86 14.53
C LEU A 399 -0.41 2.16 14.74
N SER A 400 -0.52 3.08 13.82
CA SER A 400 0.12 4.39 13.96
C SER A 400 -0.82 5.56 13.69
N ILE A 401 -0.44 6.70 14.27
CA ILE A 401 -1.05 8.00 14.01
C ILE A 401 0.06 8.92 13.55
N LYS A 402 -0.18 9.70 12.51
CA LYS A 402 0.78 10.66 11.98
C LYS A 402 0.19 12.05 11.91
N ILE A 403 1.03 13.05 12.11
CA ILE A 403 0.70 14.46 11.92
C ILE A 403 1.52 14.97 10.74
N TRP A 404 0.86 15.67 9.85
CA TRP A 404 1.42 16.21 8.62
C TRP A 404 1.30 17.73 8.64
N ILE A 405 2.30 18.40 8.10
CA ILE A 405 2.20 19.82 7.78
C ILE A 405 1.32 19.92 6.53
N THR A 406 0.23 20.66 6.59
CA THR A 406 -0.75 20.76 5.50
C THR A 406 -0.10 21.23 4.20
N ASP A 407 0.81 22.19 4.27
CA ASP A 407 1.56 22.64 3.12
C ASP A 407 2.64 21.61 2.75
N GLY A 408 2.46 20.95 1.62
CA GLY A 408 3.36 19.94 1.09
C GLY A 408 3.23 18.54 1.68
N LEU A 409 2.32 18.30 2.64
CA LEU A 409 2.12 17.02 3.34
C LEU A 409 3.44 16.39 3.86
N GLY A 410 4.31 17.22 4.41
CA GLY A 410 5.50 16.78 5.13
C GLY A 410 5.11 16.15 6.47
N GLN A 411 5.67 14.99 6.83
CA GLN A 411 5.40 14.37 8.13
C GLN A 411 6.07 15.20 9.24
N ASP A 412 5.28 15.71 10.18
CA ASP A 412 5.76 16.43 11.38
C ASP A 412 5.98 15.45 12.55
N ARG A 413 5.02 14.57 12.83
CA ARG A 413 5.07 13.65 13.98
C ARG A 413 4.58 12.26 13.63
N HIS A 414 5.00 11.28 14.43
CA HIS A 414 4.62 9.88 14.31
C HIS A 414 4.43 9.26 15.69
N PHE A 415 3.28 8.67 15.93
CA PHE A 415 2.91 7.95 17.15
C PHE A 415 2.68 6.47 16.80
N PRO A 416 3.73 5.64 16.75
CA PRO A 416 3.62 4.22 16.45
C PRO A 416 3.17 3.40 17.64
N GLY A 417 2.83 2.13 17.41
CA GLY A 417 2.62 1.14 18.47
C GLY A 417 1.38 1.36 19.31
N GLN A 418 0.27 1.81 18.66
CA GLN A 418 -1.04 1.83 19.31
C GLN A 418 -1.44 0.41 19.73
N SER A 419 -2.19 0.28 20.85
CA SER A 419 -2.59 -1.04 21.40
C SER A 419 -3.49 -1.84 20.47
N ASP A 420 -4.29 -1.15 19.65
CA ASP A 420 -5.15 -1.69 18.60
C ASP A 420 -5.36 -0.61 17.54
N TRP A 421 -6.11 -0.89 16.48
CA TRP A 421 -6.41 0.06 15.41
C TRP A 421 -6.98 1.36 15.97
N PRO A 422 -6.33 2.50 15.75
CA PRO A 422 -6.86 3.82 16.10
C PRO A 422 -7.98 4.17 15.10
N ALA A 423 -9.19 3.71 15.42
CA ALA A 423 -10.34 3.83 14.53
C ALA A 423 -10.78 5.28 14.32
N THR A 424 -10.53 6.14 15.30
CA THR A 424 -10.92 7.55 15.25
C THR A 424 -10.00 8.41 16.09
N VAL A 425 -9.78 9.64 15.64
CA VAL A 425 -8.96 10.63 16.33
C VAL A 425 -9.69 11.98 16.37
N ALA A 426 -9.49 12.75 17.42
CA ALA A 426 -9.96 14.13 17.48
C ALA A 426 -8.95 15.04 18.19
N LEU A 427 -8.70 16.21 17.61
CA LEU A 427 -7.86 17.25 18.21
C LEU A 427 -8.66 18.07 19.20
N THR A 428 -8.06 18.37 20.35
CA THR A 428 -8.58 19.43 21.22
C THR A 428 -8.49 20.78 20.50
N ARG A 429 -9.42 21.69 20.76
CA ARG A 429 -9.50 22.98 20.08
C ARG A 429 -8.24 23.84 20.27
N ASP A 430 -7.55 23.68 21.40
CA ASP A 430 -6.28 24.36 21.68
C ASP A 430 -5.08 23.74 20.95
N GLY A 431 -5.29 22.62 20.20
CA GLY A 431 -4.25 21.92 19.46
C GLY A 431 -3.18 21.24 20.30
N LYS A 432 -3.36 21.14 21.64
CA LYS A 432 -2.33 20.58 22.53
C LYS A 432 -2.44 19.10 22.77
N SER A 433 -3.61 18.51 22.54
CA SER A 433 -3.85 17.08 22.75
C SER A 433 -4.62 16.47 21.59
N LEU A 434 -4.33 15.20 21.33
CA LEU A 434 -5.03 14.36 20.37
C LEU A 434 -5.68 13.20 21.14
N LEU A 435 -7.00 13.13 21.10
CA LEU A 435 -7.74 11.99 21.62
C LEU A 435 -7.76 10.89 20.57
N VAL A 436 -7.64 9.65 21.04
CA VAL A 436 -7.60 8.44 20.22
C VAL A 436 -8.63 7.46 20.75
N GLY A 437 -9.50 6.99 19.87
CA GLY A 437 -10.42 5.88 20.12
C GLY A 437 -9.97 4.64 19.33
N ARG A 438 -9.94 3.47 20.00
CA ARG A 438 -9.45 2.22 19.41
C ARG A 438 -10.51 1.12 19.36
N LEU A 439 -10.29 0.14 18.50
CA LEU A 439 -11.20 -1.01 18.38
C LEU A 439 -11.18 -1.95 19.58
N ASP A 440 -10.14 -1.92 20.42
CA ASP A 440 -10.15 -2.62 21.72
C ASP A 440 -11.07 -1.97 22.78
N GLY A 441 -11.67 -0.84 22.43
CA GLY A 441 -12.56 -0.06 23.29
C GLY A 441 -11.85 0.95 24.17
N THR A 442 -10.53 1.09 24.08
CA THR A 442 -9.75 2.04 24.89
C THR A 442 -9.78 3.44 24.26
N THR A 443 -9.71 4.45 25.13
CA THR A 443 -9.47 5.85 24.76
C THR A 443 -8.22 6.36 25.46
N SER A 444 -7.46 7.23 24.81
CA SER A 444 -6.32 7.92 25.43
C SER A 444 -6.12 9.30 24.82
N ALA A 445 -5.43 10.17 25.56
CA ALA A 445 -4.97 11.45 25.05
C ALA A 445 -3.47 11.40 24.80
N LEU A 446 -3.04 11.81 23.61
CA LEU A 446 -1.63 11.98 23.25
C LEU A 446 -1.29 13.46 23.36
N SER A 447 -0.24 13.81 24.11
CA SER A 447 0.26 15.18 24.18
C SER A 447 0.95 15.56 22.86
N LEU A 448 0.56 16.67 22.28
CA LEU A 448 1.22 17.21 21.10
C LEU A 448 2.41 18.11 21.48
N ALA A 449 2.59 18.41 22.76
CA ALA A 449 3.79 19.06 23.30
C ALA A 449 4.99 18.09 23.36
N ASP A 450 4.74 16.80 23.62
CA ASP A 450 5.78 15.77 23.56
C ASP A 450 6.13 15.52 22.09
N ARG A 451 7.37 15.84 21.72
CA ARG A 451 7.94 15.28 20.49
C ARG A 451 7.97 13.77 20.70
N GLY A 452 6.99 13.04 20.14
CA GLY A 452 6.99 11.58 20.15
C GLY A 452 8.41 11.11 19.85
N LYS A 453 8.95 10.13 20.62
CA LYS A 453 10.25 9.54 20.32
C LYS A 453 10.25 9.28 18.84
N ALA A 454 11.20 9.92 18.13
CA ALA A 454 11.36 9.68 16.71
C ALA A 454 11.27 8.18 16.52
N ALA A 455 10.36 7.73 15.66
CA ALA A 455 10.15 6.31 15.42
C ALA A 455 11.52 5.69 15.36
N GLU A 456 11.78 4.61 16.14
CA GLU A 456 12.97 3.82 15.91
C GLU A 456 12.95 3.55 14.41
N LYS A 457 13.83 4.27 13.70
CA LYS A 457 14.01 4.06 12.27
C LYS A 457 14.17 2.56 12.13
N PRO A 458 13.42 1.87 11.28
CA PRO A 458 13.66 0.47 11.02
C PRO A 458 15.15 0.37 10.85
N VAL A 459 15.82 -0.41 11.71
CA VAL A 459 17.28 -0.47 11.74
C VAL A 459 17.70 -0.66 10.31
N PRO A 460 18.40 0.31 9.68
CA PRO A 460 18.74 0.16 8.27
C PRO A 460 19.46 -1.17 8.17
N LEU A 461 19.14 -2.00 7.19
CA LEU A 461 19.87 -3.23 6.90
C LEU A 461 21.37 -2.98 6.58
N ALA A 462 21.81 -1.74 6.49
CA ALA A 462 23.19 -1.30 6.66
C ALA A 462 23.85 -1.82 7.95
N GLY A 463 23.08 -2.31 8.91
CA GLY A 463 23.57 -3.00 10.08
C GLY A 463 23.82 -4.50 9.91
N LEU A 464 23.66 -5.09 8.74
CA LEU A 464 24.43 -6.30 8.39
C LEU A 464 25.87 -5.82 8.18
N ALA A 465 26.59 -5.66 9.30
CA ALA A 465 27.98 -5.23 9.31
C ALA A 465 28.73 -6.04 8.26
N ILE A 466 29.52 -5.36 7.43
CA ILE A 466 30.45 -6.04 6.53
C ILE A 466 31.25 -7.01 7.40
N PRO A 467 31.14 -8.33 7.17
CA PRO A 467 31.80 -9.30 8.03
C PRO A 467 33.27 -8.96 8.15
N ARG A 468 33.79 -8.78 9.36
CA ARG A 468 35.20 -8.49 9.57
C ARG A 468 35.98 -9.81 9.63
N PRO A 469 36.93 -10.06 8.75
CA PRO A 469 37.84 -11.18 8.90
C PRO A 469 38.66 -10.93 10.18
N ARG A 470 38.66 -11.89 11.11
CA ARG A 470 39.38 -11.76 12.38
C ARG A 470 40.86 -12.18 12.31
N ASN A 471 41.18 -13.06 11.34
CA ASN A 471 42.54 -13.59 11.21
C ASN A 471 43.26 -13.02 9.98
N LYS A 472 44.57 -12.85 10.11
CA LYS A 472 45.44 -12.64 8.94
C LYS A 472 45.19 -13.78 7.94
N ALA A 473 45.06 -13.44 6.66
CA ALA A 473 44.80 -14.42 5.62
C ALA A 473 45.73 -15.63 5.79
N VAL A 474 45.12 -16.79 6.01
CA VAL A 474 45.87 -18.05 5.97
C VAL A 474 46.38 -18.19 4.55
N ALA A 475 47.65 -17.91 4.34
CA ALA A 475 48.37 -18.18 3.10
C ALA A 475 48.63 -19.68 3.07
N GLY A 476 47.93 -20.44 2.23
CA GLY A 476 48.09 -21.87 2.09
C GLY A 476 46.82 -22.61 1.69
N LYS A 477 47.02 -23.90 1.36
CA LYS A 477 45.89 -24.82 1.07
C LYS A 477 45.11 -25.05 2.37
N LEU A 478 43.79 -24.90 2.34
CA LEU A 478 42.94 -25.15 3.48
C LEU A 478 43.01 -26.65 3.86
N PRO A 479 42.92 -26.99 5.16
CA PRO A 479 42.86 -28.38 5.60
C PRO A 479 41.65 -29.06 4.97
N GLU A 480 41.82 -30.30 4.55
CA GLU A 480 40.81 -31.08 3.88
C GLU A 480 40.43 -32.30 4.73
N THR A 481 39.14 -32.54 4.91
CA THR A 481 38.61 -33.64 5.70
C THR A 481 37.65 -34.44 4.75
N ALA A 482 37.85 -35.75 4.63
CA ALA A 482 36.89 -36.62 3.98
C ALA A 482 35.75 -36.90 4.96
N GLU A 483 34.54 -37.06 4.43
CA GLU A 483 33.40 -37.49 5.23
C GLU A 483 33.68 -38.87 5.85
N ALA A 484 33.01 -39.14 6.97
CA ALA A 484 33.09 -40.45 7.64
C ALA A 484 31.62 -40.94 7.81
N GLU A 485 31.27 -41.95 7.03
CA GLU A 485 29.96 -42.57 7.07
C GLU A 485 29.81 -43.59 8.24
N PRO A 486 28.60 -43.70 8.84
CA PRO A 486 27.41 -42.94 8.56
C PRO A 486 27.45 -41.55 9.20
N ASN A 487 26.98 -40.49 8.48
CA ASN A 487 27.00 -39.12 8.96
C ASN A 487 25.62 -38.42 8.90
N ASN A 488 24.56 -39.17 8.70
CA ASN A 488 23.21 -38.68 8.49
C ASN A 488 22.49 -38.16 9.76
N LYS A 489 23.10 -38.32 10.94
CA LYS A 489 22.52 -37.88 12.23
C LYS A 489 23.44 -36.88 12.93
N PRO A 490 22.89 -35.96 13.76
CA PRO A 490 23.69 -34.96 14.46
C PRO A 490 24.85 -35.47 15.31
N ASP A 491 24.69 -36.62 15.94
CA ASP A 491 25.69 -37.29 16.77
C ASP A 491 26.79 -38.00 15.92
N GLN A 492 26.49 -38.28 14.65
CA GLN A 492 27.38 -38.94 13.69
C GLN A 492 28.10 -37.94 12.78
N ALA A 493 27.81 -36.63 12.92
CA ALA A 493 28.35 -35.60 12.03
C ALA A 493 29.87 -35.58 11.97
N THR A 494 30.43 -35.59 10.76
CA THR A 494 31.90 -35.50 10.51
C THR A 494 32.45 -34.16 11.02
N ALA A 495 33.42 -34.19 11.89
CA ALA A 495 34.06 -32.97 12.43
C ALA A 495 34.96 -32.32 11.38
N VAL A 496 34.82 -31.01 11.17
CA VAL A 496 35.62 -30.23 10.22
C VAL A 496 36.29 -29.06 10.91
N MET A 497 37.61 -28.92 10.76
CA MET A 497 38.30 -27.71 11.17
C MET A 497 37.94 -26.53 10.28
N VAL A 498 37.72 -25.36 10.88
CA VAL A 498 37.40 -24.14 10.14
C VAL A 498 38.41 -23.02 10.38
N PRO A 499 38.91 -22.34 9.34
CA PRO A 499 38.57 -22.52 7.92
C PRO A 499 39.06 -23.83 7.32
N GLY A 500 38.22 -24.51 6.50
CA GLY A 500 38.58 -25.83 5.97
C GLY A 500 37.70 -26.26 4.79
N VAL A 501 37.98 -27.43 4.29
CA VAL A 501 37.27 -28.09 3.20
C VAL A 501 36.82 -29.47 3.65
N ALA A 502 35.59 -29.85 3.39
CA ALA A 502 35.13 -31.22 3.49
C ALA A 502 34.84 -31.78 2.08
N THR A 503 35.08 -33.06 1.88
CA THR A 503 34.71 -33.79 0.63
C THR A 503 33.70 -34.87 0.97
N GLY A 504 32.67 -34.99 0.14
CA GLY A 504 31.61 -35.96 0.35
C GLY A 504 31.00 -36.50 -0.95
N VAL A 505 30.15 -37.53 -0.80
CA VAL A 505 29.44 -38.21 -1.88
C VAL A 505 28.04 -38.52 -1.41
N LEU A 506 27.02 -37.83 -1.95
CA LEU A 506 25.65 -38.20 -1.68
C LEU A 506 25.32 -39.57 -2.25
N ALA A 507 25.40 -40.59 -1.40
CA ALA A 507 25.35 -41.99 -1.82
C ALA A 507 23.95 -42.45 -2.27
N GLY A 508 22.89 -41.86 -1.81
CA GLY A 508 21.51 -42.21 -2.14
C GLY A 508 20.53 -41.02 -2.07
N GLY A 509 19.30 -41.25 -2.49
CA GLY A 509 18.30 -40.20 -2.57
C GLY A 509 17.81 -39.66 -1.23
N SER A 510 18.06 -40.34 -0.11
CA SER A 510 17.75 -39.89 1.27
C SER A 510 19.01 -39.51 2.05
N ASP A 511 20.17 -39.51 1.40
CA ASP A 511 21.43 -39.19 2.01
C ASP A 511 21.54 -37.71 2.36
N ALA A 512 22.06 -37.43 3.57
CA ALA A 512 22.11 -36.09 4.12
C ALA A 512 23.37 -35.90 4.98
N ASP A 513 24.46 -35.54 4.33
CA ASP A 513 25.77 -35.43 4.97
C ASP A 513 25.80 -34.29 5.99
N LEU A 514 26.16 -34.62 7.22
CA LEU A 514 26.30 -33.67 8.32
C LEU A 514 27.77 -33.44 8.67
N PHE A 515 28.17 -32.17 8.62
CA PHE A 515 29.50 -31.71 9.01
C PHE A 515 29.43 -30.80 10.21
N ARG A 516 30.18 -31.12 11.29
CA ARG A 516 30.21 -30.32 12.52
C ARG A 516 31.42 -29.41 12.54
N PHE A 517 31.17 -28.12 12.87
CA PHE A 517 32.22 -27.14 13.10
C PHE A 517 31.91 -26.26 14.33
N THR A 518 32.92 -25.74 14.99
CA THR A 518 32.75 -24.85 16.15
C THR A 518 32.94 -23.40 15.71
N SER A 519 32.08 -22.51 16.21
CA SER A 519 32.15 -21.08 15.97
C SER A 519 31.83 -20.27 17.22
N LYS A 520 32.43 -19.08 17.32
CA LYS A 520 32.14 -18.10 18.36
C LYS A 520 31.00 -17.18 17.90
N LYS A 521 30.28 -16.62 18.87
CA LYS A 521 29.25 -15.62 18.60
C LYS A 521 29.80 -14.50 17.72
N ASP A 522 28.95 -14.07 16.73
CA ASP A 522 29.25 -13.03 15.75
C ASP A 522 30.37 -13.35 14.74
N GLU A 523 30.95 -14.56 14.77
CA GLU A 523 31.81 -15.03 13.69
C GLU A 523 31.01 -15.32 12.45
N SER A 524 31.55 -14.90 11.29
CA SER A 524 30.91 -15.08 10.01
C SER A 524 31.68 -16.03 9.11
N TRP A 525 30.94 -16.89 8.42
CA TRP A 525 31.50 -17.93 7.56
C TRP A 525 30.82 -17.89 6.19
N VAL A 526 31.57 -18.00 5.13
CA VAL A 526 31.09 -18.32 3.78
C VAL A 526 31.16 -19.82 3.62
N ILE A 527 30.04 -20.46 3.49
CA ILE A 527 29.86 -21.91 3.36
C ILE A 527 29.31 -22.15 1.97
N GLN A 528 30.05 -22.91 1.16
CA GLN A 528 29.67 -23.15 -0.23
C GLN A 528 30.06 -24.55 -0.69
N THR A 529 29.26 -25.14 -1.56
CA THR A 529 29.57 -26.36 -2.25
C THR A 529 30.28 -26.10 -3.57
N ARG A 530 30.90 -27.09 -4.09
CA ARG A 530 31.44 -27.21 -5.44
C ARG A 530 31.21 -28.62 -5.95
N ALA A 531 30.15 -28.76 -6.72
CA ALA A 531 29.69 -30.00 -7.34
C ALA A 531 29.54 -29.81 -8.85
N ARG A 532 28.60 -28.99 -9.31
CA ARG A 532 28.35 -28.73 -10.75
C ARG A 532 29.58 -28.16 -11.46
N ARG A 533 30.33 -27.26 -10.79
CA ARG A 533 31.58 -26.70 -11.35
C ARG A 533 32.66 -27.77 -11.54
N ASP A 534 32.57 -28.87 -10.80
CA ASP A 534 33.44 -30.04 -10.95
C ASP A 534 32.80 -31.17 -11.79
N LYS A 535 31.71 -30.84 -12.54
CA LYS A 535 30.96 -31.76 -13.41
C LYS A 535 30.25 -32.92 -12.68
N SER A 536 30.04 -32.81 -11.39
CA SER A 536 29.18 -33.73 -10.63
C SER A 536 27.72 -33.55 -11.05
N PRO A 537 26.89 -34.59 -11.08
CA PRO A 537 25.46 -34.50 -11.31
C PRO A 537 24.71 -33.90 -10.08
N ALA A 538 25.34 -33.83 -8.92
CA ALA A 538 24.72 -33.34 -7.68
C ALA A 538 24.27 -31.87 -7.82
N ASP A 539 23.02 -31.63 -7.37
CA ASP A 539 22.41 -30.33 -7.25
C ASP A 539 22.21 -30.05 -5.75
N THR A 540 23.21 -29.41 -5.16
CA THR A 540 23.36 -29.40 -3.71
C THR A 540 22.45 -28.37 -3.03
N ARG A 541 22.03 -28.66 -1.79
CA ARG A 541 21.43 -27.76 -0.85
C ARG A 541 22.21 -27.73 0.45
N ILE A 542 22.49 -26.54 0.99
CA ILE A 542 23.14 -26.32 2.28
C ILE A 542 22.10 -25.84 3.29
N GLU A 543 22.11 -26.39 4.50
CA GLU A 543 21.36 -25.91 5.66
C GLU A 543 22.26 -25.86 6.89
N ILE A 544 22.16 -24.79 7.66
CA ILE A 544 22.90 -24.65 8.93
C ILE A 544 21.96 -25.01 10.09
N LEU A 545 22.42 -25.94 10.91
CA LEU A 545 21.65 -26.47 12.03
C LEU A 545 22.39 -26.21 13.35
N HIS A 546 21.61 -26.13 14.43
CA HIS A 546 22.15 -26.26 15.77
C HIS A 546 22.67 -27.69 16.03
N LYS A 547 23.45 -27.87 17.08
CA LYS A 547 24.00 -29.17 17.51
C LYS A 547 22.91 -30.27 17.60
N ASP A 548 21.69 -29.91 17.95
CA ASP A 548 20.55 -30.83 18.10
C ASP A 548 19.81 -31.12 16.77
N GLY A 549 20.30 -30.62 15.65
CA GLY A 549 19.70 -30.81 14.32
C GLY A 549 18.59 -29.83 13.95
N ARG A 550 18.22 -28.90 14.84
CA ARG A 550 17.20 -27.86 14.50
C ARG A 550 17.81 -26.78 13.61
N PRO A 551 17.08 -26.30 12.58
CA PRO A 551 17.57 -25.22 11.70
C PRO A 551 17.88 -23.94 12.48
N VAL A 552 18.98 -23.25 12.15
CA VAL A 552 19.33 -21.96 12.74
C VAL A 552 18.53 -20.87 12.08
N LEU A 553 17.70 -20.17 12.86
CA LEU A 553 16.89 -19.06 12.39
C LEU A 553 17.78 -17.85 12.07
N ARG A 554 17.68 -17.35 10.84
CA ARG A 554 18.41 -16.18 10.37
C ARG A 554 17.72 -14.87 10.72
N LEU A 555 16.44 -14.77 10.35
CA LEU A 555 15.60 -13.60 10.59
C LEU A 555 14.13 -13.96 10.44
N LEU A 556 13.26 -13.04 10.87
CA LEU A 556 11.83 -13.07 10.65
C LEU A 556 11.46 -12.04 9.61
N LEU A 557 10.71 -12.43 8.59
CA LEU A 557 10.14 -11.53 7.59
C LEU A 557 8.68 -11.25 7.98
N ARG A 558 8.39 -10.06 8.50
CA ARG A 558 7.03 -9.62 8.78
C ARG A 558 6.41 -9.09 7.50
N ALA A 559 5.33 -9.70 7.03
CA ALA A 559 4.56 -9.13 5.94
C ALA A 559 3.85 -7.85 6.40
N VAL A 560 3.96 -6.80 5.60
CA VAL A 560 3.31 -5.51 5.84
C VAL A 560 2.28 -5.19 4.77
N ARG A 561 2.27 -5.97 3.68
CA ARG A 561 1.34 -5.86 2.56
C ARG A 561 1.30 -7.16 1.77
N ASP A 562 0.12 -7.55 1.33
CA ASP A 562 -0.08 -8.66 0.40
C ASP A 562 -0.26 -8.14 -1.04
N SER A 563 0.01 -9.04 -1.98
CA SER A 563 -0.10 -8.81 -3.42
C SER A 563 -0.16 -10.16 -4.13
N SER A 564 -0.26 -10.15 -5.44
CA SER A 564 -0.17 -11.34 -6.28
C SER A 564 0.51 -11.04 -7.61
N ILE A 565 1.03 -12.08 -8.27
CA ILE A 565 1.59 -11.98 -9.60
C ILE A 565 0.47 -11.92 -10.61
N THR A 566 0.45 -10.86 -11.43
CA THR A 566 -0.60 -10.63 -12.43
C THR A 566 -0.06 -10.74 -13.84
N PHE A 567 -0.98 -10.89 -14.80
CA PHE A 567 -0.74 -10.90 -16.24
C PHE A 567 -0.05 -12.16 -16.78
N ARG A 568 1.08 -12.59 -16.24
CA ARG A 568 1.80 -13.79 -16.65
C ARG A 568 2.66 -14.36 -15.53
N PRO A 569 2.91 -15.69 -15.53
CA PRO A 569 3.86 -16.30 -14.63
C PRO A 569 5.29 -15.76 -14.89
N ILE A 570 6.15 -15.85 -13.90
CA ILE A 570 7.56 -15.47 -14.02
C ILE A 570 8.44 -16.69 -13.82
N ASP A 571 9.45 -16.84 -14.64
CA ASP A 571 10.47 -17.88 -14.48
C ASP A 571 11.60 -17.41 -13.54
N SER A 572 12.53 -18.29 -13.20
CA SER A 572 13.66 -17.98 -12.31
C SER A 572 14.65 -16.96 -12.93
N ARG A 573 14.58 -16.65 -14.21
CA ARG A 573 15.46 -15.70 -14.91
C ARG A 573 14.86 -14.32 -15.07
N SER A 574 13.53 -14.19 -14.94
CA SER A 574 12.85 -12.90 -15.07
C SER A 574 13.38 -11.89 -14.05
N ASN A 575 13.65 -10.66 -14.49
CA ASN A 575 14.13 -9.58 -13.63
C ASN A 575 13.03 -8.60 -13.24
N GLN A 576 11.80 -8.90 -13.62
CA GLN A 576 10.63 -8.05 -13.39
C GLN A 576 9.37 -8.90 -13.23
N ALA A 577 8.36 -8.33 -12.57
CA ALA A 577 7.03 -8.90 -12.42
C ALA A 577 5.96 -7.81 -12.48
N ARG A 578 4.77 -8.15 -13.00
CA ARG A 578 3.59 -7.35 -12.75
C ARG A 578 2.96 -7.84 -11.46
N LEU A 579 2.80 -6.93 -10.51
CA LEU A 579 2.22 -7.21 -9.20
C LEU A 579 0.91 -6.44 -9.05
N GLU A 580 -0.07 -7.07 -8.45
CA GLU A 580 -1.29 -6.42 -7.99
C GLU A 580 -0.93 -5.34 -6.95
N ASN A 581 -1.67 -4.24 -6.91
CA ASN A 581 -1.45 -3.17 -5.94
C ASN A 581 -0.02 -2.58 -5.94
N TRP A 582 0.65 -2.58 -7.10
CA TRP A 582 2.02 -2.06 -7.23
C TRP A 582 2.14 -0.59 -6.82
N GLU A 583 1.06 0.21 -6.95
CA GLU A 583 1.00 1.61 -6.54
C GLU A 583 1.24 1.79 -5.04
N GLU A 584 0.93 0.78 -4.26
CA GLU A 584 1.10 0.78 -2.81
C GLU A 584 2.51 0.36 -2.37
N MET A 585 3.37 -0.02 -3.31
CA MET A 585 4.74 -0.43 -3.05
C MET A 585 5.71 0.73 -3.27
N GLY A 586 6.89 0.59 -2.70
CA GLY A 586 7.95 1.60 -2.81
C GLY A 586 9.28 1.02 -3.28
N LEU A 587 10.18 1.93 -3.67
CA LEU A 587 11.57 1.59 -3.95
C LEU A 587 12.23 1.01 -2.70
N ASN A 588 13.17 0.10 -2.91
CA ASN A 588 13.96 -0.54 -1.85
C ASN A 588 13.18 -1.44 -0.88
N GLN A 589 11.88 -1.63 -1.04
CA GLN A 589 11.15 -2.60 -0.24
C GLN A 589 11.54 -4.03 -0.61
N PHE A 590 11.61 -4.89 0.39
CA PHE A 590 11.77 -6.32 0.16
C PHE A 590 10.43 -6.94 -0.19
N VAL A 591 10.49 -7.87 -1.14
CA VAL A 591 9.33 -8.62 -1.63
C VAL A 591 9.63 -10.10 -1.45
N TYR A 592 8.78 -10.79 -0.69
CA TYR A 592 8.83 -12.22 -0.48
C TYR A 592 7.85 -12.93 -1.42
N MET A 593 8.34 -13.91 -2.15
CA MET A 593 7.59 -14.72 -3.09
C MET A 593 7.92 -16.20 -2.83
N SER A 594 7.08 -16.89 -2.05
CA SER A 594 7.14 -18.36 -1.82
C SER A 594 8.54 -18.93 -1.51
N GLY A 595 9.34 -18.25 -0.68
CA GLY A 595 10.69 -18.66 -0.29
C GLY A 595 11.83 -17.82 -0.86
N GLU A 596 11.58 -17.07 -1.90
CA GLU A 596 12.53 -16.12 -2.50
C GLU A 596 12.31 -14.71 -1.94
N VAL A 597 13.39 -13.97 -1.69
CA VAL A 597 13.36 -12.56 -1.28
C VAL A 597 14.08 -11.71 -2.31
N VAL A 598 13.33 -10.82 -2.95
CA VAL A 598 13.87 -9.83 -3.90
C VAL A 598 13.69 -8.41 -3.36
N LYS A 599 14.21 -7.41 -4.04
CA LYS A 599 14.11 -6.01 -3.64
C LYS A 599 13.70 -5.15 -4.83
N ASN A 600 12.76 -4.21 -4.61
CA ASN A 600 12.29 -3.30 -5.64
C ASN A 600 13.37 -2.30 -6.04
N PHE A 601 13.71 -2.27 -7.32
CA PHE A 601 14.68 -1.35 -7.89
C PHE A 601 14.01 -0.19 -8.62
N ARG A 602 12.95 -0.47 -9.39
CA ARG A 602 12.20 0.52 -10.14
C ARG A 602 10.71 0.21 -10.09
N MET A 603 9.92 1.23 -9.79
CA MET A 603 8.46 1.14 -9.79
C MET A 603 7.90 1.17 -11.22
N PRO A 604 6.75 0.52 -11.46
CA PRO A 604 5.99 0.69 -12.70
C PRO A 604 5.66 2.15 -12.97
N GLN A 605 5.53 2.52 -14.23
CA GLN A 605 5.11 3.86 -14.66
C GLN A 605 3.63 3.90 -15.09
N GLY A 606 2.92 2.80 -14.96
CA GLY A 606 1.53 2.65 -15.31
C GLY A 606 1.11 1.17 -15.25
N PRO A 607 -0.19 0.86 -15.40
CA PRO A 607 -0.73 -0.49 -15.23
C PRO A 607 -0.15 -1.52 -16.21
N ASP A 608 0.38 -1.08 -17.37
CA ASP A 608 0.97 -1.95 -18.37
C ASP A 608 2.47 -2.16 -18.20
N SER A 609 3.10 -1.54 -17.22
CA SER A 609 4.51 -1.72 -16.93
C SER A 609 4.73 -2.67 -15.75
N ALA A 610 5.91 -3.29 -15.69
CA ALA A 610 6.28 -4.23 -14.63
C ALA A 610 7.21 -3.56 -13.61
N MET A 611 7.10 -3.95 -12.37
CA MET A 611 8.08 -3.67 -11.33
C MET A 611 9.41 -4.34 -11.67
N GLN A 612 10.52 -3.62 -11.54
CA GLN A 612 11.85 -4.17 -11.76
C GLN A 612 12.52 -4.42 -10.41
N PHE A 613 13.16 -5.58 -10.29
CA PHE A 613 13.95 -5.96 -9.14
C PHE A 613 15.43 -5.61 -9.33
N TYR A 614 16.18 -5.54 -8.23
CA TYR A 614 17.64 -5.53 -8.31
C TYR A 614 18.14 -6.74 -9.09
N THR A 615 19.14 -6.55 -9.94
CA THR A 615 19.62 -7.60 -10.85
C THR A 615 21.12 -7.83 -10.75
N ILE A 616 21.52 -9.06 -11.01
CA ILE A 616 22.91 -9.45 -11.31
C ILE A 616 22.90 -10.16 -12.66
N ASN A 617 23.74 -9.73 -13.60
CA ASN A 617 23.80 -10.29 -14.96
C ASN A 617 22.42 -10.32 -15.68
N GLY A 618 21.58 -9.30 -15.45
CA GLY A 618 20.25 -9.20 -16.09
C GLY A 618 19.16 -10.08 -15.47
N GLN A 619 19.47 -10.88 -14.46
CA GLN A 619 18.53 -11.72 -13.72
C GLN A 619 18.28 -11.14 -12.33
N ARG A 620 17.09 -11.38 -11.73
CA ARG A 620 16.78 -10.84 -10.40
C ARG A 620 17.74 -11.37 -9.32
N HIS A 621 18.17 -10.46 -8.47
CA HIS A 621 19.04 -10.77 -7.32
C HIS A 621 18.19 -11.14 -6.12
N CYS A 622 18.47 -12.30 -5.54
CA CYS A 622 17.81 -12.74 -4.31
C CYS A 622 18.65 -12.38 -3.09
N PHE A 623 17.98 -11.83 -2.10
CA PHE A 623 18.58 -11.36 -0.84
C PHE A 623 18.53 -12.45 0.23
N PHE A 624 19.33 -12.29 1.28
CA PHE A 624 19.41 -13.21 2.42
C PHE A 624 19.75 -14.67 2.05
N ASP A 625 20.57 -14.83 1.01
CA ASP A 625 20.95 -16.13 0.44
C ASP A 625 19.74 -17.00 0.07
N THR A 626 18.64 -16.42 -0.39
CA THR A 626 17.55 -17.14 -1.04
C THR A 626 17.81 -17.30 -2.52
N SER A 627 17.15 -18.24 -3.18
CA SER A 627 17.29 -18.53 -4.59
C SER A 627 16.05 -18.13 -5.37
N ALA A 628 16.25 -17.71 -6.63
CA ALA A 628 15.13 -17.37 -7.51
C ALA A 628 14.49 -18.64 -8.07
N ILE A 629 13.18 -18.73 -7.93
CA ILE A 629 12.33 -19.83 -8.41
C ILE A 629 11.29 -19.31 -9.39
N ALA A 630 10.59 -20.23 -10.08
CA ALA A 630 9.47 -19.89 -10.93
C ALA A 630 8.21 -19.69 -10.10
N HIS A 631 7.37 -18.70 -10.46
CA HIS A 631 6.10 -18.42 -9.81
C HIS A 631 4.96 -18.44 -10.84
N ALA A 632 3.88 -19.11 -10.49
CA ALA A 632 2.68 -19.16 -11.29
C ALA A 632 1.92 -17.81 -11.26
N LEU A 633 1.00 -17.63 -12.19
CA LEU A 633 0.00 -16.57 -12.12
C LEU A 633 -0.78 -16.69 -10.82
N ASP A 634 -1.18 -15.57 -10.24
CA ASP A 634 -1.90 -15.46 -8.97
C ASP A 634 -1.14 -15.98 -7.73
N SER A 635 0.15 -16.32 -7.87
CA SER A 635 1.00 -16.65 -6.71
C SER A 635 1.05 -15.47 -5.75
N ARG A 636 0.86 -15.75 -4.45
CA ARG A 636 0.89 -14.74 -3.40
C ARG A 636 2.28 -14.14 -3.24
N VAL A 637 2.30 -12.84 -3.08
CA VAL A 637 3.49 -12.02 -2.92
C VAL A 637 3.27 -11.10 -1.71
N TYR A 638 4.33 -10.86 -0.94
CA TYR A 638 4.24 -10.00 0.25
C TYR A 638 5.37 -8.97 0.25
N VAL A 639 5.05 -7.71 0.49
CA VAL A 639 6.05 -6.74 0.94
C VAL A 639 6.40 -7.07 2.38
N VAL A 640 7.69 -7.19 2.68
CA VAL A 640 8.15 -7.68 3.98
C VAL A 640 9.21 -6.78 4.62
N GLU A 641 9.19 -6.75 5.94
CA GLU A 641 10.20 -6.12 6.79
C GLU A 641 11.01 -7.21 7.50
N PRO A 642 12.36 -7.18 7.39
CA PRO A 642 13.21 -8.12 8.10
C PRO A 642 13.46 -7.69 9.54
N HIS A 643 13.30 -8.65 10.46
CA HIS A 643 13.52 -8.50 11.90
C HIS A 643 14.48 -9.56 12.44
N ARG A 644 15.18 -9.25 13.51
CA ARG A 644 16.10 -10.21 14.18
C ARG A 644 15.32 -11.36 14.83
N PRO A 645 15.91 -12.56 14.95
CA PRO A 645 15.35 -13.63 15.77
C PRO A 645 15.03 -13.14 17.20
N GLY A 646 13.87 -13.55 17.72
CA GLY A 646 13.43 -13.13 19.05
C GLY A 646 12.74 -11.76 19.12
N SER A 647 12.62 -11.02 17.99
CA SER A 647 11.85 -9.77 17.95
C SER A 647 10.39 -10.02 18.28
N ARG A 648 9.81 -9.18 19.16
CA ARG A 648 8.37 -9.18 19.46
C ARG A 648 7.66 -8.38 18.37
N LEU A 649 6.99 -9.08 17.45
CA LEU A 649 6.32 -8.48 16.32
C LEU A 649 4.82 -8.35 16.62
N PRO A 650 4.23 -7.16 16.50
CA PRO A 650 2.78 -7.00 16.65
C PRO A 650 2.05 -7.69 15.49
N ASN A 651 0.93 -8.32 15.81
CA ASN A 651 0.06 -8.95 14.82
C ASN A 651 -0.63 -7.84 13.99
N ASN A 652 -0.44 -7.89 12.68
CA ASN A 652 -1.08 -6.98 11.71
C ASN A 652 -2.02 -7.73 10.76
N GLY A 653 -2.42 -8.96 11.08
CA GLY A 653 -3.27 -9.79 10.25
C GLY A 653 -2.56 -10.47 9.06
N LEU A 654 -1.28 -10.17 8.82
CA LEU A 654 -0.47 -10.76 7.75
C LEU A 654 0.54 -11.77 8.33
N PRO A 655 1.05 -12.69 7.50
CA PRO A 655 1.95 -13.74 7.98
C PRO A 655 3.34 -13.20 8.36
N ILE A 656 4.01 -13.95 9.23
CA ILE A 656 5.43 -13.79 9.53
C ILE A 656 6.14 -15.04 8.99
N PHE A 657 7.13 -14.84 8.13
CA PHE A 657 7.89 -15.91 7.52
C PHE A 657 9.24 -16.07 8.22
N PRO A 658 9.51 -17.20 8.87
CA PRO A 658 10.84 -17.52 9.38
C PRO A 658 11.78 -17.81 8.20
N LEU A 659 12.93 -17.18 8.16
CA LEU A 659 13.98 -17.45 7.20
C LEU A 659 15.18 -18.05 7.93
N TYR A 660 15.63 -19.22 7.48
CA TYR A 660 16.74 -19.98 8.06
C TYR A 660 18.01 -19.77 7.24
N PHE A 661 19.16 -20.12 7.79
CA PHE A 661 20.40 -20.20 7.01
C PHE A 661 20.40 -21.45 6.16
N ALA A 662 19.78 -21.36 4.99
CA ALA A 662 19.68 -22.46 4.02
C ALA A 662 19.66 -21.90 2.60
N ASN A 663 20.25 -22.60 1.66
CA ASN A 663 20.16 -22.27 0.23
C ASN A 663 20.52 -23.47 -0.64
N ASP A 664 19.93 -23.50 -1.84
CA ASP A 664 20.21 -24.51 -2.88
C ASP A 664 21.01 -23.96 -4.07
N ASP A 665 21.13 -22.65 -4.21
CA ASP A 665 21.87 -21.96 -5.25
C ASP A 665 22.79 -20.86 -4.65
N ASP A 666 23.37 -20.03 -5.48
CA ASP A 666 23.93 -18.73 -5.09
C ASP A 666 22.97 -17.61 -5.44
N GLY A 667 22.40 -16.94 -4.47
CA GLY A 667 21.48 -15.80 -4.67
C GLY A 667 22.03 -14.68 -5.57
N ARG A 668 23.37 -14.65 -5.76
CA ARG A 668 24.07 -13.77 -6.71
C ARG A 668 24.30 -14.41 -8.09
N ARG A 669 23.93 -15.68 -8.27
CA ARG A 669 24.05 -16.44 -9.50
C ARG A 669 25.45 -16.47 -10.13
N LYS A 670 26.49 -16.50 -9.28
CA LYS A 670 27.89 -16.48 -9.71
C LYS A 670 28.55 -17.87 -9.83
N ILE A 671 28.00 -18.85 -9.13
CA ILE A 671 28.54 -20.20 -9.07
C ILE A 671 27.61 -21.29 -9.65
N GLY A 672 26.65 -20.87 -10.48
CA GLY A 672 25.68 -21.79 -11.07
C GLY A 672 24.71 -22.31 -10.00
N SER A 673 24.37 -23.61 -10.08
CA SER A 673 23.55 -24.34 -9.11
C SER A 673 24.34 -24.94 -7.95
N ASP A 674 25.57 -24.52 -7.70
CA ASP A 674 26.29 -24.83 -6.47
C ASP A 674 25.78 -23.93 -5.33
N SER A 675 25.52 -24.51 -4.17
CA SER A 675 24.94 -23.82 -3.02
C SER A 675 25.93 -22.90 -2.32
N ARG A 676 25.42 -21.76 -1.81
CA ARG A 676 26.19 -20.84 -0.98
C ARG A 676 25.33 -20.17 0.09
N VAL A 677 25.85 -20.17 1.32
CA VAL A 677 25.24 -19.50 2.47
C VAL A 677 26.29 -18.64 3.17
N THR A 678 25.93 -17.43 3.59
CA THR A 678 26.75 -16.62 4.50
C THR A 678 26.14 -16.71 5.89
N PHE A 679 26.83 -17.45 6.76
CA PHE A 679 26.40 -17.74 8.13
C PHE A 679 27.11 -16.83 9.13
N THR A 680 26.37 -16.27 10.08
CA THR A 680 26.92 -15.58 11.25
C THR A 680 26.39 -16.27 12.49
N ALA A 681 27.28 -16.77 13.33
CA ALA A 681 26.93 -17.55 14.51
C ALA A 681 26.20 -16.69 15.55
N PRO A 682 24.96 -17.04 15.94
CA PRO A 682 24.21 -16.28 16.94
C PRO A 682 24.71 -16.46 18.37
N ALA A 683 25.48 -17.54 18.64
CA ALA A 683 26.04 -17.88 19.93
C ALA A 683 27.35 -18.67 19.77
N ASN A 684 28.11 -18.80 20.85
CA ASN A 684 29.24 -19.72 20.91
C ASN A 684 28.72 -21.17 20.86
N GLY A 685 29.36 -22.05 20.11
CA GLY A 685 29.05 -23.47 20.12
C GLY A 685 29.33 -24.19 18.81
N ASP A 686 28.86 -25.45 18.79
CA ASP A 686 28.90 -26.30 17.60
C ASP A 686 27.69 -26.11 16.73
N TYR A 687 27.95 -26.05 15.44
CA TYR A 687 26.95 -25.98 14.37
C TYR A 687 27.15 -27.12 13.40
N LEU A 688 26.07 -27.51 12.73
CA LEU A 688 26.11 -28.53 11.69
C LEU A 688 25.81 -27.88 10.33
N VAL A 689 26.54 -28.31 9.32
CA VAL A 689 26.21 -28.06 7.91
C VAL A 689 25.60 -29.32 7.35
N ARG A 690 24.35 -29.29 6.93
CA ARG A 690 23.71 -30.37 6.21
C ARG A 690 23.80 -30.12 4.72
N VAL A 691 24.30 -31.13 3.98
CA VAL A 691 24.34 -31.12 2.51
C VAL A 691 23.44 -32.20 1.99
N THR A 692 22.54 -31.88 1.05
CA THR A 692 21.61 -32.82 0.38
C THR A 692 21.55 -32.52 -1.11
N ASP A 693 21.02 -33.45 -1.92
CA ASP A 693 20.63 -33.14 -3.33
C ASP A 693 19.20 -32.62 -3.34
N VAL A 694 18.96 -31.48 -4.03
CA VAL A 694 17.61 -30.84 -4.11
C VAL A 694 16.56 -31.76 -4.70
N ARG A 695 16.92 -32.62 -5.62
CA ARG A 695 16.01 -33.52 -6.33
C ARG A 695 15.87 -34.88 -5.65
N GLY A 696 16.62 -35.13 -4.55
CA GLY A 696 16.65 -36.37 -3.83
C GLY A 696 17.35 -37.49 -4.63
N PHE A 697 18.35 -37.16 -5.43
CA PHE A 697 19.18 -38.15 -6.16
C PHE A 697 20.50 -38.38 -5.45
N GLY A 698 21.15 -39.50 -5.74
CA GLY A 698 22.44 -39.85 -5.16
C GLY A 698 23.15 -40.96 -5.97
N GLY A 699 24.37 -41.33 -5.52
CA GLY A 699 25.22 -42.36 -6.11
C GLY A 699 26.66 -41.95 -6.17
N ASP A 700 27.57 -42.84 -6.48
CA ASP A 700 29.05 -42.66 -6.48
C ASP A 700 29.54 -41.43 -7.27
N LYS A 701 28.75 -40.96 -8.25
CA LYS A 701 29.08 -39.80 -9.06
C LYS A 701 28.67 -38.45 -8.43
N TYR A 702 27.86 -38.49 -7.35
CA TYR A 702 27.32 -37.29 -6.69
C TYR A 702 28.30 -36.67 -5.71
N LYS A 703 29.54 -36.51 -6.18
CA LYS A 703 30.65 -35.94 -5.39
C LYS A 703 30.56 -34.45 -5.26
N TYR A 704 30.94 -33.93 -4.10
CA TYR A 704 31.03 -32.50 -3.87
C TYR A 704 32.21 -32.15 -2.91
N ARG A 705 32.56 -30.86 -2.93
CA ARG A 705 33.49 -30.26 -1.95
C ARG A 705 32.74 -29.15 -1.21
N LEU A 706 32.69 -29.22 0.11
CA LEU A 706 32.14 -28.19 1.01
C LEU A 706 33.28 -27.32 1.53
N THR A 707 33.28 -26.03 1.26
CA THR A 707 34.27 -25.08 1.77
C THR A 707 33.61 -24.19 2.84
N ILE A 708 34.24 -24.15 4.03
CA ILE A 708 33.88 -23.25 5.13
C ILE A 708 35.05 -22.30 5.35
N ARG A 709 34.87 -21.03 5.04
CA ARG A 709 35.92 -20.01 5.12
C ARG A 709 35.45 -18.68 5.66
N GLU A 710 36.37 -17.87 6.18
CA GLU A 710 36.07 -16.50 6.53
C GLU A 710 35.69 -15.67 5.30
N PRO A 711 34.76 -14.71 5.43
CA PRO A 711 34.47 -13.73 4.38
C PRO A 711 35.67 -12.87 4.06
N ARG A 712 35.89 -12.58 2.78
CA ARG A 712 36.90 -11.64 2.27
C ARG A 712 36.22 -10.51 1.51
N PRO A 713 35.63 -9.52 2.21
CA PRO A 713 34.93 -8.45 1.55
C PRO A 713 35.84 -7.71 0.56
N SER A 714 35.36 -7.59 -0.69
CA SER A 714 36.08 -6.95 -1.77
C SER A 714 35.11 -6.56 -2.89
N PHE A 715 35.63 -6.03 -3.99
CA PHE A 715 34.87 -5.81 -5.21
C PHE A 715 35.74 -6.07 -6.43
N LYS A 716 35.12 -6.31 -7.59
CA LYS A 716 35.75 -6.24 -8.91
C LYS A 716 35.07 -5.17 -9.72
N ALA A 717 35.83 -4.34 -10.40
CA ALA A 717 35.30 -3.24 -11.18
C ALA A 717 35.53 -3.46 -12.68
N SER A 718 34.59 -2.95 -13.51
CA SER A 718 34.72 -2.97 -14.97
C SER A 718 34.04 -1.75 -15.58
N ILE A 719 34.43 -1.40 -16.82
CA ILE A 719 33.86 -0.31 -17.58
C ILE A 719 33.38 -0.80 -18.94
N GLY A 720 32.19 -0.34 -19.34
CA GLY A 720 31.62 -0.52 -20.69
C GLY A 720 31.68 0.78 -21.48
N GLY A 721 31.43 0.70 -22.80
CA GLY A 721 31.45 1.88 -23.69
C GLY A 721 32.86 2.21 -24.22
N ARG A 722 33.72 1.22 -24.28
CA ARG A 722 35.08 1.33 -24.89
C ARG A 722 34.95 1.58 -26.39
N ASP A 723 35.96 2.27 -26.95
CA ASP A 723 36.11 2.57 -28.39
C ASP A 723 34.90 3.29 -28.99
N ALA A 724 34.16 4.03 -28.16
CA ALA A 724 32.93 4.72 -28.57
C ALA A 724 33.19 5.86 -29.54
N THR A 725 32.22 6.16 -30.40
CA THR A 725 32.21 7.35 -31.24
C THR A 725 31.37 8.42 -30.54
N ILE A 726 31.97 9.55 -30.21
CA ILE A 726 31.32 10.63 -29.44
C ILE A 726 31.05 11.81 -30.41
N PRO A 727 29.80 12.25 -30.55
CA PRO A 727 29.50 13.40 -31.40
C PRO A 727 30.17 14.68 -30.90
N VAL A 728 30.80 15.42 -31.82
CA VAL A 728 31.47 16.71 -31.49
C VAL A 728 30.45 17.72 -30.93
N GLY A 729 30.83 18.41 -29.85
CA GLY A 729 29.92 19.33 -29.15
C GLY A 729 28.84 18.68 -28.27
N SER A 730 28.91 17.37 -28.09
CA SER A 730 27.93 16.57 -27.29
C SER A 730 28.64 15.54 -26.42
N GLY A 731 27.84 14.71 -25.75
CA GLY A 731 28.30 13.63 -24.89
C GLY A 731 27.76 12.25 -25.27
N GLN A 732 28.52 11.22 -24.87
CA GLN A 732 28.15 9.82 -25.00
C GLN A 732 28.23 9.13 -23.64
N ARG A 733 27.20 8.32 -23.34
CA ARG A 733 27.10 7.56 -22.10
C ARG A 733 28.07 6.39 -22.05
N PHE A 734 28.67 6.16 -20.89
CA PHE A 734 29.36 4.92 -20.56
C PHE A 734 28.82 4.34 -19.25
N THR A 735 29.10 3.05 -18.99
CA THR A 735 28.63 2.35 -17.79
C THR A 735 29.80 1.84 -16.99
N VAL A 736 29.80 2.05 -15.70
CA VAL A 736 30.71 1.40 -14.74
C VAL A 736 29.95 0.32 -13.98
N ASN A 737 30.59 -0.84 -13.77
CA ASN A 737 30.00 -1.99 -13.10
C ASN A 737 30.88 -2.44 -11.95
N VAL A 738 30.25 -2.91 -10.89
CA VAL A 738 30.88 -3.44 -9.68
C VAL A 738 30.30 -4.83 -9.36
N ASP A 739 31.16 -5.81 -9.28
CA ASP A 739 30.86 -7.11 -8.71
C ASP A 739 31.26 -7.12 -7.24
N ARG A 740 30.32 -7.23 -6.34
CA ARG A 740 30.53 -7.17 -4.88
C ARG A 740 30.84 -8.57 -4.35
N ILE A 741 31.86 -8.69 -3.52
CA ILE A 741 32.38 -9.96 -3.03
C ILE A 741 32.20 -10.03 -1.52
N ASP A 742 31.75 -11.18 -1.01
CA ASP A 742 31.66 -11.54 0.41
C ASP A 742 31.04 -10.45 1.30
N GLY A 743 29.87 -9.92 0.86
CA GLY A 743 29.11 -8.98 1.66
C GLY A 743 29.59 -7.53 1.62
N TYR A 744 30.57 -7.16 0.79
CA TYR A 744 30.85 -5.75 0.57
C TYR A 744 29.67 -5.03 -0.03
N THR A 745 29.11 -4.05 0.67
CA THR A 745 27.94 -3.27 0.23
C THR A 745 28.23 -1.78 0.07
N GLY A 746 29.42 -1.31 0.44
CA GLY A 746 29.79 0.11 0.42
C GLY A 746 29.81 0.74 -0.99
N PRO A 747 29.89 2.07 -1.10
CA PRO A 747 29.99 2.77 -2.39
C PRO A 747 31.35 2.50 -3.06
N VAL A 748 31.37 2.54 -4.40
CA VAL A 748 32.60 2.48 -5.21
C VAL A 748 32.67 3.70 -6.11
N ARG A 749 33.76 4.47 -6.05
CA ARG A 749 33.98 5.68 -6.80
C ARG A 749 34.92 5.41 -7.97
N PHE A 750 34.51 5.80 -9.18
CA PHE A 750 35.33 5.67 -10.39
C PHE A 750 35.84 7.05 -10.82
N SER A 751 37.12 7.17 -11.04
CA SER A 751 37.77 8.32 -11.69
C SER A 751 38.31 7.92 -13.04
N ILE A 752 38.25 8.84 -14.01
CA ILE A 752 38.91 8.73 -15.30
C ILE A 752 39.94 9.83 -15.37
N GLU A 753 41.19 9.47 -15.52
CA GLU A 753 42.35 10.35 -15.45
C GLU A 753 43.11 10.33 -16.78
N GLY A 754 43.83 11.41 -17.14
CA GLY A 754 44.65 11.48 -18.32
C GLY A 754 43.89 11.65 -19.65
N LEU A 755 42.68 12.20 -19.65
CA LEU A 755 41.93 12.49 -20.87
C LEU A 755 42.64 13.47 -21.76
N PRO A 756 42.61 13.32 -23.10
CA PRO A 756 43.14 14.28 -24.04
C PRO A 756 42.40 15.62 -23.99
N GLU A 757 43.07 16.69 -24.42
CA GLU A 757 42.49 18.03 -24.52
C GLU A 757 41.21 18.05 -25.35
N GLY A 758 40.20 18.80 -24.90
CA GLY A 758 38.85 18.89 -25.51
C GLY A 758 37.91 17.75 -25.09
N PHE A 759 38.39 16.76 -24.32
CA PHE A 759 37.56 15.72 -23.72
C PHE A 759 37.35 16.01 -22.24
N SER A 760 36.12 15.77 -21.80
CA SER A 760 35.76 15.83 -20.36
C SER A 760 34.80 14.71 -19.99
N THR A 761 34.73 14.37 -18.72
CA THR A 761 33.85 13.27 -18.26
C THR A 761 33.22 13.58 -16.93
N THR A 762 32.09 12.92 -16.65
CA THR A 762 31.55 12.83 -15.30
C THR A 762 32.56 12.12 -14.42
N THR A 763 33.10 12.80 -13.40
CA THR A 763 34.02 12.22 -12.45
C THR A 763 33.89 12.91 -11.08
N PRO A 764 33.86 12.16 -9.94
CA PRO A 764 33.78 10.70 -9.89
C PRO A 764 32.39 10.17 -10.27
N VAL A 765 32.35 9.00 -10.93
CA VAL A 765 31.10 8.24 -11.07
C VAL A 765 30.97 7.34 -9.86
N ILE A 766 29.86 7.43 -9.12
CA ILE A 766 29.66 6.71 -7.87
C ILE A 766 28.64 5.60 -8.07
N VAL A 767 29.10 4.34 -7.94
CA VAL A 767 28.20 3.20 -7.76
C VAL A 767 27.79 3.18 -6.28
N GLN A 768 26.53 3.48 -6.01
CA GLN A 768 25.99 3.59 -4.64
C GLN A 768 26.11 2.29 -3.87
N ALA A 769 26.01 2.42 -2.55
CA ALA A 769 25.96 1.27 -1.66
C ALA A 769 24.84 0.29 -2.09
N GLY A 770 25.17 -0.99 -2.21
CA GLY A 770 24.23 -2.03 -2.66
C GLY A 770 23.95 -2.07 -4.17
N HIS A 771 24.32 -1.05 -4.96
CA HIS A 771 24.15 -1.02 -6.41
C HIS A 771 25.30 -1.71 -7.14
N LEU A 772 25.05 -2.14 -8.37
CA LEU A 772 26.03 -2.88 -9.19
C LEU A 772 26.55 -2.09 -10.38
N SER A 773 25.92 -0.96 -10.72
CA SER A 773 26.34 -0.10 -11.83
C SER A 773 25.96 1.35 -11.60
N ALA A 774 26.62 2.22 -12.35
CA ALA A 774 26.27 3.62 -12.50
C ALA A 774 26.61 4.09 -13.91
N GLN A 775 26.01 5.22 -14.32
CA GLN A 775 26.22 5.82 -15.62
C GLN A 775 27.09 7.08 -15.50
N GLY A 776 27.95 7.27 -16.45
CA GLY A 776 28.71 8.51 -16.64
C GLY A 776 28.63 8.94 -18.09
N VAL A 777 29.04 10.17 -18.37
CA VAL A 777 29.11 10.75 -19.71
C VAL A 777 30.53 11.20 -20.00
N ILE A 778 30.99 10.92 -21.20
CA ILE A 778 32.19 11.54 -21.77
C ILE A 778 31.76 12.53 -22.86
N ASN A 779 32.22 13.73 -22.78
CA ASN A 779 31.91 14.85 -23.68
C ASN A 779 33.10 15.23 -24.52
N VAL A 780 32.84 15.70 -25.75
CA VAL A 780 33.80 16.29 -26.66
C VAL A 780 33.40 17.75 -26.93
N ALA A 781 34.29 18.68 -26.69
CA ALA A 781 34.05 20.08 -26.94
C ALA A 781 33.91 20.38 -28.46
N ALA A 782 33.13 21.38 -28.81
CA ALA A 782 33.06 21.83 -30.19
C ALA A 782 34.45 22.27 -30.70
N GLY A 783 34.80 21.88 -31.94
CA GLY A 783 36.10 22.21 -32.54
C GLY A 783 37.26 21.32 -32.12
N THR A 784 37.04 20.31 -31.23
CA THR A 784 38.10 19.38 -30.81
C THR A 784 38.60 18.56 -32.00
N LYS A 785 39.92 18.54 -32.18
CA LYS A 785 40.60 17.68 -33.17
C LYS A 785 40.85 16.29 -32.62
N ALA A 786 40.85 15.29 -33.49
CA ALA A 786 41.12 13.90 -33.07
C ALA A 786 42.51 13.77 -32.46
N PRO A 787 42.62 13.29 -31.19
CA PRO A 787 43.95 13.08 -30.56
C PRO A 787 44.71 11.95 -31.22
N ALA A 788 46.04 11.98 -31.12
CA ALA A 788 46.90 10.89 -31.53
C ALA A 788 46.58 9.62 -30.72
N LYS A 789 46.77 8.43 -31.32
CA LYS A 789 46.47 7.13 -30.64
C LYS A 789 47.21 6.97 -29.30
N GLU A 790 48.42 7.52 -29.22
CA GLU A 790 49.31 7.48 -28.04
C GLU A 790 48.70 8.22 -26.84
N ALA A 791 47.92 9.28 -27.08
CA ALA A 791 47.29 10.05 -26.01
C ALA A 791 46.29 9.19 -25.20
N TRP A 792 45.67 8.21 -25.83
CA TRP A 792 44.73 7.31 -25.22
C TRP A 792 45.40 6.28 -24.27
N LYS A 793 46.70 6.00 -24.45
CA LYS A 793 47.46 5.13 -23.55
C LYS A 793 47.61 5.72 -22.14
N LYS A 794 47.51 7.04 -22.01
CA LYS A 794 47.58 7.75 -20.73
C LYS A 794 46.25 7.73 -19.95
N VAL A 795 45.16 7.39 -20.61
CA VAL A 795 43.83 7.36 -19.99
C VAL A 795 43.73 6.13 -19.10
N GLN A 796 43.47 6.38 -17.82
CA GLN A 796 43.29 5.34 -16.81
C GLN A 796 41.93 5.47 -16.14
N VAL A 797 41.29 4.33 -15.91
CA VAL A 797 40.05 4.23 -15.13
C VAL A 797 40.38 3.57 -13.81
N VAL A 798 40.15 4.25 -12.71
CA VAL A 798 40.47 3.78 -11.36
C VAL A 798 39.22 3.71 -10.53
N ALA A 799 38.99 2.57 -9.87
CA ALA A 799 37.91 2.34 -8.93
C ALA A 799 38.43 2.37 -7.49
N ARG A 800 37.84 3.22 -6.63
CA ARG A 800 38.24 3.38 -5.22
C ARG A 800 37.06 3.09 -4.29
N ALA A 801 37.33 2.36 -3.22
CA ALA A 801 36.38 2.08 -2.15
C ALA A 801 37.09 2.00 -0.79
N GLU A 802 36.33 2.16 0.27
CA GLU A 802 36.80 1.92 1.63
C GLU A 802 36.24 0.62 2.18
N ILE A 803 37.10 -0.27 2.67
CA ILE A 803 36.70 -1.55 3.25
C ILE A 803 37.36 -1.66 4.64
N HIS A 804 36.56 -1.69 5.69
CA HIS A 804 37.01 -1.70 7.10
C HIS A 804 37.98 -0.57 7.45
N GLY A 805 37.72 0.64 6.94
CA GLY A 805 38.57 1.81 7.17
C GLY A 805 39.88 1.81 6.35
N LYS A 806 40.05 0.85 5.42
CA LYS A 806 41.19 0.82 4.51
C LYS A 806 40.79 1.19 3.10
N PRO A 807 41.51 2.12 2.46
CA PRO A 807 41.27 2.43 1.06
C PRO A 807 41.73 1.26 0.17
N ILE A 808 40.90 0.85 -0.74
CA ILE A 808 41.18 -0.15 -1.77
C ILE A 808 41.06 0.53 -3.12
N GLU A 809 42.10 0.41 -3.93
CA GLU A 809 42.15 0.93 -5.30
C GLU A 809 42.35 -0.22 -6.29
N GLN A 810 41.63 -0.14 -7.42
CA GLN A 810 41.75 -1.10 -8.53
C GLN A 810 41.85 -0.35 -9.83
N GLN A 811 42.86 -0.69 -10.62
CA GLN A 811 42.96 -0.31 -12.03
C GLN A 811 41.91 -1.10 -12.83
N VAL A 812 41.01 -0.39 -13.53
CA VAL A 812 39.90 -0.99 -14.27
C VAL A 812 40.23 -1.15 -15.76
N GLY A 813 41.33 -0.59 -16.20
CA GLY A 813 41.75 -0.51 -17.58
C GLY A 813 41.59 0.89 -18.18
N ASN A 814 41.23 0.98 -19.44
CA ASN A 814 41.06 2.25 -20.18
C ASN A 814 39.78 2.27 -21.00
N LEU A 815 39.44 3.44 -21.58
CA LEU A 815 38.29 3.63 -22.46
C LEU A 815 38.51 3.16 -23.92
N GLY A 816 39.66 2.63 -24.23
CA GLY A 816 40.04 2.32 -25.63
C GLY A 816 40.41 3.60 -26.41
N THR A 817 40.29 3.53 -27.71
CA THR A 817 40.51 4.70 -28.61
C THR A 817 39.15 5.32 -28.95
N LEU A 818 38.80 6.39 -28.30
CA LEU A 818 37.54 7.09 -28.60
C LEU A 818 37.66 7.85 -29.95
N LYS A 819 36.57 7.83 -30.73
CA LYS A 819 36.48 8.53 -32.01
C LYS A 819 35.61 9.77 -31.89
N ILE A 820 35.91 10.82 -32.62
CA ILE A 820 35.06 12.00 -32.73
C ILE A 820 34.11 11.78 -33.91
N GLY A 821 32.80 11.83 -33.63
CA GLY A 821 31.72 11.73 -34.61
C GLY A 821 31.30 13.11 -35.17
N LYS A 822 30.41 13.10 -36.14
CA LYS A 822 29.78 14.33 -36.69
C LYS A 822 28.98 15.05 -35.60
N ALA A 823 28.77 16.35 -35.77
CA ALA A 823 27.87 17.12 -34.91
C ALA A 823 26.46 16.53 -34.96
N PRO A 824 25.80 16.40 -33.80
CA PRO A 824 24.47 15.77 -33.73
C PRO A 824 23.38 16.73 -34.19
N LYS A 825 22.25 16.17 -34.67
CA LYS A 825 21.04 16.93 -34.97
C LYS A 825 20.31 17.46 -33.72
N VAL A 826 20.61 16.89 -32.56
CA VAL A 826 20.03 17.28 -31.27
C VAL A 826 21.14 17.50 -30.26
N ILE A 827 21.21 18.69 -29.66
CA ILE A 827 22.07 18.97 -28.50
C ILE A 827 21.16 19.24 -27.30
N VAL A 828 21.35 18.48 -26.22
CA VAL A 828 20.56 18.61 -25.00
C VAL A 828 21.39 19.27 -23.90
N SER A 829 20.74 20.12 -23.10
CA SER A 829 21.30 20.75 -21.90
C SER A 829 20.32 20.58 -20.73
N LEU A 830 20.85 20.26 -19.54
CA LEU A 830 20.13 20.27 -18.30
C LEU A 830 20.59 21.45 -17.46
N LEU A 831 19.67 22.32 -17.08
CA LEU A 831 19.96 23.65 -16.50
C LEU A 831 19.13 23.83 -15.22
N LEU A 832 19.55 24.78 -14.38
CA LEU A 832 18.72 25.28 -13.29
C LEU A 832 17.52 26.03 -13.86
N ASP A 833 16.32 25.80 -13.28
CA ASP A 833 15.11 26.52 -13.70
C ASP A 833 15.13 27.98 -13.24
N LYS A 834 15.60 28.22 -12.01
CA LYS A 834 15.73 29.57 -11.42
C LYS A 834 17.14 29.76 -10.84
N PRO A 835 18.08 30.31 -11.59
CA PRO A 835 19.40 30.60 -11.05
C PRO A 835 19.29 31.59 -9.86
N GLY A 836 19.77 31.18 -8.67
CA GLY A 836 19.73 32.01 -7.46
C GLY A 836 18.45 31.91 -6.61
N GLY A 837 17.45 31.07 -7.01
CA GLY A 837 16.29 30.75 -6.18
C GLY A 837 16.63 29.77 -5.05
N PRO A 838 15.67 29.45 -4.15
CA PRO A 838 15.88 28.53 -3.04
C PRO A 838 16.27 27.11 -3.50
N ASP A 839 15.95 26.74 -4.73
CA ASP A 839 16.22 25.44 -5.36
C ASP A 839 17.50 25.41 -6.21
N GLY A 840 18.20 26.54 -6.35
CA GLY A 840 19.43 26.70 -7.12
C GLY A 840 20.46 27.45 -6.31
N GLN A 841 21.33 26.71 -5.61
CA GLN A 841 22.48 27.32 -4.95
C GLN A 841 23.66 27.34 -5.92
N THR A 842 24.33 28.48 -6.01
CA THR A 842 25.70 28.51 -6.51
C THR A 842 26.62 28.18 -5.36
N ASP A 843 27.63 27.32 -5.56
CA ASP A 843 28.69 27.14 -4.58
C ASP A 843 29.49 28.46 -4.44
N GLU A 844 30.34 28.53 -3.42
CA GLU A 844 31.22 29.70 -3.17
C GLU A 844 32.10 30.07 -4.40
N LYS A 845 32.22 29.16 -5.40
CA LYS A 845 33.00 29.32 -6.64
C LYS A 845 32.12 29.66 -7.87
N LYS A 846 30.85 30.04 -7.67
CA LYS A 846 29.86 30.38 -8.72
C LYS A 846 29.51 29.29 -9.73
N ASN A 847 29.74 27.98 -9.38
CA ASN A 847 29.27 26.87 -10.19
C ASN A 847 27.80 26.56 -9.84
N PRO A 848 26.90 26.40 -10.80
CA PRO A 848 25.51 26.03 -10.51
C PRO A 848 25.42 24.61 -9.97
N VAL A 849 24.81 24.45 -8.80
CA VAL A 849 24.53 23.14 -8.18
C VAL A 849 23.04 23.03 -7.96
N LEU A 850 22.42 21.97 -8.45
CA LEU A 850 21.02 21.67 -8.17
C LEU A 850 20.93 20.96 -6.81
N VAL A 851 20.27 21.59 -5.83
CA VAL A 851 20.19 21.08 -4.45
C VAL A 851 18.77 20.68 -4.12
N ILE A 852 18.60 19.49 -3.57
CA ILE A 852 17.31 18.95 -3.10
C ILE A 852 17.44 18.39 -1.67
N ALA A 853 16.42 18.57 -0.84
CA ALA A 853 16.33 17.88 0.44
C ALA A 853 15.53 16.56 0.31
N PRO A 854 15.79 15.55 1.18
CA PRO A 854 14.94 14.38 1.27
C PRO A 854 13.47 14.77 1.49
N GLY A 855 12.56 14.15 0.74
CA GLY A 855 11.12 14.45 0.77
C GLY A 855 10.68 15.66 -0.06
N GLU A 856 11.61 16.37 -0.71
CA GLU A 856 11.34 17.59 -1.48
C GLU A 856 11.12 17.30 -2.96
N THR A 857 10.43 18.23 -3.64
CA THR A 857 10.32 18.30 -5.10
C THR A 857 10.87 19.64 -5.55
N ILE A 858 11.81 19.62 -6.50
CA ILE A 858 12.40 20.81 -7.13
C ILE A 858 12.18 20.79 -8.64
N THR A 859 12.46 21.87 -9.30
CA THR A 859 12.37 21.99 -10.76
C THR A 859 13.76 22.15 -11.40
N ALA A 860 13.88 21.68 -12.64
CA ALA A 860 15.02 21.92 -13.52
C ALA A 860 14.52 22.14 -14.95
N MET A 861 15.36 22.73 -15.80
CA MET A 861 15.03 23.03 -17.18
C MET A 861 15.81 22.14 -18.14
N LEU A 862 15.09 21.38 -18.96
CA LEU A 862 15.65 20.68 -20.12
C LEU A 862 15.57 21.58 -21.34
N ARG A 863 16.72 21.92 -21.93
CA ARG A 863 16.81 22.75 -23.17
C ARG A 863 17.36 21.91 -24.32
N VAL A 864 16.75 22.04 -25.47
CA VAL A 864 17.10 21.32 -26.70
C VAL A 864 17.45 22.28 -27.80
N ASN A 865 18.64 22.13 -28.37
CA ASN A 865 19.00 22.76 -29.62
C ASN A 865 18.78 21.76 -30.76
N ARG A 866 17.90 22.14 -31.72
CA ARG A 866 17.47 21.30 -32.85
C ARG A 866 18.22 21.71 -34.10
N ASN A 867 19.28 20.98 -34.41
CA ASN A 867 20.09 21.20 -35.61
C ASN A 867 19.53 20.37 -36.79
N GLY A 868 18.27 20.66 -37.21
CA GLY A 868 17.59 19.93 -38.27
C GLY A 868 16.89 18.66 -37.86
N TYR A 869 16.49 18.53 -36.61
CA TYR A 869 15.61 17.46 -36.10
C TYR A 869 14.23 18.04 -35.75
N ASP A 870 13.18 17.61 -36.44
CA ASP A 870 11.82 18.18 -36.31
C ASP A 870 10.83 17.29 -35.55
N GLY A 871 11.25 16.06 -35.12
CA GLY A 871 10.40 15.11 -34.42
C GLY A 871 10.29 15.37 -32.91
N ASP A 872 9.42 14.63 -32.27
CA ASP A 872 9.30 14.54 -30.82
C ASP A 872 10.56 13.87 -30.23
N LEU A 873 10.99 14.34 -29.06
CA LEU A 873 12.18 13.86 -28.39
C LEU A 873 11.81 13.31 -27.01
N LYS A 874 12.30 12.11 -26.70
CA LYS A 874 12.18 11.46 -25.39
C LYS A 874 13.51 11.50 -24.68
N PHE A 875 13.46 11.80 -23.37
CA PHE A 875 14.63 11.94 -22.53
C PHE A 875 14.58 11.09 -21.28
N ASP A 876 15.76 10.70 -20.81
CA ASP A 876 16.00 10.18 -19.46
C ASP A 876 16.93 11.16 -18.74
N VAL A 877 16.89 11.19 -17.39
CA VAL A 877 17.91 11.83 -16.57
C VAL A 877 18.69 10.72 -15.88
N ASP A 878 19.97 10.64 -16.26
CA ASP A 878 20.87 9.58 -15.77
C ASP A 878 21.69 10.04 -14.57
N ASN A 879 22.21 9.06 -13.82
CA ASN A 879 23.06 9.21 -12.64
C ASN A 879 22.40 9.90 -11.45
N LEU A 880 21.07 9.96 -11.42
CA LEU A 880 20.35 10.37 -10.21
C LEU A 880 20.64 9.41 -9.05
N PRO A 881 20.74 9.91 -7.81
CA PRO A 881 20.72 9.03 -6.63
C PRO A 881 19.48 8.14 -6.63
N HIS A 882 19.63 6.91 -6.16
CA HIS A 882 18.49 6.03 -6.01
C HIS A 882 17.49 6.61 -4.99
N GLY A 883 16.21 6.62 -5.35
CA GLY A 883 15.16 7.32 -4.61
C GLY A 883 14.88 8.75 -5.10
N ILE A 884 15.65 9.24 -6.07
CA ILE A 884 15.31 10.45 -6.81
C ILE A 884 14.60 10.03 -8.09
N ILE A 885 13.41 10.56 -8.31
CA ILE A 885 12.61 10.33 -9.52
C ILE A 885 12.41 11.64 -10.26
N VAL A 886 12.31 11.55 -11.57
CA VAL A 886 11.86 12.66 -12.42
C VAL A 886 10.43 12.37 -12.80
N ASP A 887 9.50 13.27 -12.46
CA ASP A 887 8.12 13.13 -12.87
C ASP A 887 8.02 13.18 -14.38
N ASN A 888 7.56 12.06 -14.93
CA ASN A 888 7.39 11.90 -16.36
C ASN A 888 6.03 12.43 -16.77
N ILE A 889 6.02 13.42 -17.62
CA ILE A 889 4.82 13.84 -18.32
C ILE A 889 4.61 12.85 -19.48
N GLY A 890 3.93 11.73 -19.20
CA GLY A 890 3.57 10.72 -20.19
C GLY A 890 4.16 9.32 -19.93
N LEU A 891 3.54 8.29 -20.52
CA LEU A 891 3.82 6.85 -20.33
C LEU A 891 5.24 6.38 -20.75
N SER A 892 6.09 7.24 -21.31
CA SER A 892 7.35 6.82 -21.93
C SER A 892 8.57 7.70 -21.67
N GLY A 893 8.56 8.53 -20.64
CA GLY A 893 9.68 9.42 -20.29
C GLY A 893 9.38 10.90 -20.53
N ILE A 894 10.37 11.77 -20.30
CA ILE A 894 10.23 13.21 -20.53
C ILE A 894 10.08 13.43 -22.03
N LEU A 895 8.96 14.02 -22.45
CA LEU A 895 8.66 14.30 -23.85
C LEU A 895 8.83 15.79 -24.12
N VAL A 896 9.68 16.14 -25.09
CA VAL A 896 9.76 17.48 -25.69
C VAL A 896 9.19 17.37 -27.10
N ARG A 897 8.05 18.02 -27.33
CA ARG A 897 7.34 17.91 -28.61
C ARG A 897 8.10 18.59 -29.75
N ALA A 898 7.75 18.25 -30.99
CA ALA A 898 8.20 18.95 -32.16
C ALA A 898 8.00 20.48 -31.99
N LYS A 899 8.99 21.31 -32.36
CA LYS A 899 9.04 22.78 -32.18
C LYS A 899 9.27 23.30 -30.76
N GLU A 900 9.08 22.49 -29.70
CA GLU A 900 9.49 22.89 -28.34
C GLU A 900 11.01 22.82 -28.21
N THR A 901 11.60 23.84 -27.57
CA THR A 901 13.04 23.92 -27.30
C THR A 901 13.38 23.81 -25.82
N GLU A 902 12.40 23.95 -24.96
CA GLU A 902 12.56 23.88 -23.51
C GLU A 902 11.41 23.10 -22.84
N ARG A 903 11.72 22.40 -21.79
CA ARG A 903 10.74 21.71 -20.95
C ARG A 903 11.19 21.75 -19.49
N GLN A 904 10.31 22.28 -18.62
CA GLN A 904 10.48 22.15 -17.18
C GLN A 904 10.25 20.72 -16.75
N ILE A 905 11.10 20.20 -15.88
CA ILE A 905 11.00 18.87 -15.27
C ILE A 905 10.94 19.00 -13.76
N PHE A 906 10.24 18.08 -13.11
CA PHE A 906 10.12 17.99 -11.67
C PHE A 906 10.97 16.84 -11.18
N ILE A 907 11.79 17.07 -10.16
CA ILE A 907 12.70 16.11 -9.56
C ILE A 907 12.28 15.94 -8.10
N THR A 908 11.87 14.74 -7.72
CA THR A 908 11.37 14.43 -6.37
C THR A 908 12.30 13.47 -5.66
N ALA A 909 12.70 13.80 -4.44
CA ALA A 909 13.49 12.93 -3.57
C ALA A 909 12.60 12.17 -2.58
N ALA A 910 12.82 10.86 -2.43
CA ALA A 910 12.23 10.11 -1.33
C ALA A 910 12.86 10.51 0.02
N ASP A 911 12.11 10.40 1.12
CA ASP A 911 12.51 10.83 2.47
C ASP A 911 13.79 10.17 3.00
N TRP A 912 14.08 8.97 2.51
CA TRP A 912 15.21 8.14 2.94
C TRP A 912 16.49 8.34 2.12
N VAL A 913 16.50 9.21 1.13
CA VAL A 913 17.69 9.42 0.28
C VAL A 913 18.80 10.07 1.12
N PRO A 914 19.97 9.43 1.22
CA PRO A 914 21.05 9.98 2.04
C PRO A 914 21.70 11.19 1.37
N GLU A 915 22.36 12.03 2.19
CA GLU A 915 23.19 13.12 1.65
C GLU A 915 24.24 12.58 0.68
N THR A 916 24.30 13.18 -0.48
CA THR A 916 25.23 12.78 -1.53
C THR A 916 25.45 13.91 -2.52
N GLU A 917 26.60 13.91 -3.16
CA GLU A 917 26.94 14.81 -4.27
C GLU A 917 27.34 13.99 -5.48
N ARG A 918 26.84 14.37 -6.65
CA ARG A 918 27.21 13.77 -7.93
C ARG A 918 26.83 14.67 -9.10
N SER A 919 27.28 14.35 -10.28
CA SER A 919 26.80 14.99 -11.50
C SER A 919 25.69 14.17 -12.15
N ILE A 920 24.63 14.83 -12.56
CA ILE A 920 23.51 14.26 -13.34
C ILE A 920 23.53 14.80 -14.77
N HIS A 921 22.88 14.11 -15.69
CA HIS A 921 22.81 14.54 -17.08
C HIS A 921 21.56 14.02 -17.77
N ALA A 922 21.04 14.79 -18.75
CA ALA A 922 19.94 14.36 -19.59
C ALA A 922 20.47 13.57 -20.80
N VAL A 923 19.73 12.52 -21.18
CA VAL A 923 20.08 11.67 -22.32
C VAL A 923 18.88 11.56 -23.26
N SER A 924 19.04 11.97 -24.53
CA SER A 924 18.04 11.71 -25.56
C SER A 924 17.96 10.23 -25.88
N ARG A 925 16.77 9.73 -26.14
CA ARG A 925 16.57 8.35 -26.62
C ARG A 925 16.72 8.24 -28.14
N GLU A 926 16.56 9.36 -28.82
CA GLU A 926 16.68 9.50 -30.29
C GLU A 926 18.09 10.00 -30.69
N GLU A 927 18.40 9.95 -31.96
CA GLU A 927 19.60 10.53 -32.61
C GLU A 927 20.92 10.12 -31.93
N GLY A 928 21.08 8.79 -31.67
CA GLY A 928 22.33 8.23 -31.13
C GLY A 928 22.50 8.37 -29.63
N ARG A 929 21.43 8.65 -28.87
CA ARG A 929 21.43 8.79 -27.40
C ARG A 929 22.40 9.85 -26.89
N GLN A 930 22.29 11.05 -27.42
CA GLN A 930 23.05 12.23 -27.00
C GLN A 930 22.90 12.50 -25.52
N ALA A 931 23.99 12.86 -24.85
CA ALA A 931 23.99 13.20 -23.45
C ALA A 931 24.39 14.67 -23.21
N SER A 932 23.75 15.34 -22.28
CA SER A 932 24.10 16.69 -21.85
C SER A 932 25.47 16.73 -21.14
N ARG A 933 26.03 17.90 -21.00
CA ARG A 933 27.11 18.11 -20.02
C ARG A 933 26.61 17.79 -18.63
N PRO A 934 27.51 17.30 -17.73
CA PRO A 934 27.15 17.04 -16.35
C PRO A 934 26.68 18.29 -15.63
N LEU A 935 25.54 18.21 -14.91
CA LEU A 935 25.08 19.24 -13.97
C LEU A 935 25.37 18.74 -12.54
N PRO A 936 26.11 19.50 -11.71
CA PRO A 936 26.29 19.15 -10.31
C PRO A 936 24.95 19.06 -9.57
N PHE A 937 24.76 18.01 -8.80
CA PHE A 937 23.55 17.70 -8.05
C PHE A 937 23.89 17.27 -6.62
N ALA A 938 23.23 17.84 -5.64
CA ALA A 938 23.43 17.53 -4.23
C ALA A 938 22.11 17.22 -3.52
N VAL A 939 22.11 16.16 -2.71
CA VAL A 939 21.08 15.91 -1.69
C VAL A 939 21.63 16.39 -0.36
N ARG A 940 20.94 17.34 0.29
CA ARG A 940 21.34 17.93 1.56
C ARG A 940 20.18 17.96 2.54
N ILE A 941 20.41 17.53 3.77
CA ILE A 941 19.44 17.65 4.86
C ILE A 941 19.42 19.12 5.29
N ARG A 942 18.31 19.83 5.10
CA ARG A 942 18.14 21.20 5.59
C ARG A 942 18.06 21.16 7.13
N LYS A 943 18.98 21.81 7.81
CA LYS A 943 18.82 22.08 9.26
C LYS A 943 17.60 22.99 9.43
N PRO A 944 16.68 22.71 10.39
CA PRO A 944 15.60 23.64 10.70
C PRO A 944 16.22 25.01 10.94
N ALA A 945 15.68 26.04 10.26
CA ALA A 945 16.08 27.42 10.52
C ALA A 945 15.91 27.65 12.03
N ALA A 946 16.98 28.08 12.71
CA ALA A 946 16.91 28.47 14.11
C ALA A 946 15.80 29.52 14.21
N ALA A 947 14.75 29.23 15.00
CA ALA A 947 13.70 30.19 15.25
C ALA A 947 14.36 31.47 15.74
N LYS A 948 14.29 32.54 14.94
CA LYS A 948 14.66 33.87 15.41
C LYS A 948 13.70 34.18 16.54
N SER A 949 14.21 34.14 17.78
CA SER A 949 13.50 34.66 18.93
C SER A 949 13.22 36.14 18.66
N LYS A 950 11.94 36.46 18.50
CA LYS A 950 11.43 37.80 18.71
C LYS A 950 10.77 37.88 20.06
#